data_e74182278a40ee1c201c41e902c45c4a
#
_entry.id   e74182278a40ee1c201c41e902c45c4a
#
_cell.length_a   1.000
_cell.length_b   1.000
_cell.length_c   1.000
_cell.angle_alpha   90.00
_cell.angle_beta   90.00
_cell.angle_gamma   90.00
#
_symmetry.space_group_name_H-M   'P 1'
#
loop_
_entity.id
_entity.type
_entity.pdbx_description
1 polymer ?
#
loop_
_entity_poly.entity_id
_entity_poly.type
_entity_poly.pdbx_seq_one_letter_code
_entity_poly.pdbx_strand_id
1 'polypeptide(L)'
;MATFSTTCGPSLEPIRLGTEPDEPQREATVLRLVSRGWRLFPVQARSKLPLFAGWPQQGSCEPERLREWMQKYSDCNWGLATGRDSGVFVLDVDGEQGLATIEQFRRHGYELPPTLTVKTGRGCHLYFRYPEDALIRNSAGKLGLGLDIRGDGGYVLVPPSVHPNGADYQWRHEIAVAAAPDWLLERVKAQPPSTSAPGSNGNDVIPEGRRNASLASLAGTMRKRGMMLNAIEAALLVENVERCKPPLPKAEVHEIASSVSRYEPASPTVARSATYATPQWPEPLDPAALHGLAGEFVNAVEPYTESDPAALLIQLLTVLGSVAGRNPYYLVEEDRHFLNLFTAMAGRTSKARKGTSYAHVIRPFKTIDPEWCSHIRPGLSSGEGLIHAVRDRTVDDPGVNDKRLLVMEPELASVLQVMARQGNTLSAVVRQGWDTGKMGSLTKNSTETATDVHVSIIGHITVEELRRYLDRTEAANGFANRFLFMCVRRSKALPDGGKVPEDAIQYLTRRLADVVSYARGAGQMARDEDARVIWRHVYEELSEGYVGLFGAVTSRAEAQVVRLSCLYALLDMSTIVTGTHLKAALALWEYSEASAMYIFGEALGDPVADELFRALRNNPDGLTRTAVRDLFSRHGNGHQLDRALRALAELGRARCVKEETGGRPVERWFAIAT
;
A
#
# COMPACT_ATOMS: atom_id res chain seq x y z
N MET A 1 -0.11 35.20 43.77
CA MET A 1 -1.49 34.67 43.76
C MET A 1 -2.31 35.55 42.84
N ALA A 2 -2.53 35.16 41.61
CA ALA A 2 -3.48 35.77 40.70
C ALA A 2 -4.07 34.64 39.89
N THR A 3 -5.29 34.30 40.23
CA THR A 3 -6.15 33.29 39.66
C THR A 3 -6.56 33.71 38.25
N PHE A 4 -6.17 32.97 37.23
CA PHE A 4 -6.73 33.09 35.89
C PHE A 4 -7.99 32.23 35.78
N SER A 5 -9.12 32.92 35.65
CA SER A 5 -10.45 32.41 35.41
C SER A 5 -10.55 31.76 34.05
N THR A 6 -10.94 30.49 34.05
CA THR A 6 -11.44 29.74 32.89
C THR A 6 -12.85 30.21 32.57
N THR A 7 -13.00 31.04 31.54
CA THR A 7 -14.32 31.25 30.92
C THR A 7 -14.22 30.84 29.44
N CYS A 8 -14.61 29.62 29.19
CA CYS A 8 -14.94 29.15 27.85
C CYS A 8 -16.48 28.98 27.86
N GLY A 9 -17.17 29.79 27.08
CA GLY A 9 -18.55 29.62 26.72
C GLY A 9 -19.18 30.93 26.29
N PRO A 10 -19.69 30.97 25.07
CA PRO A 10 -21.10 31.28 24.94
C PRO A 10 -21.83 30.11 24.27
N SER A 11 -23.04 29.88 24.83
CA SER A 11 -24.10 29.01 24.40
C SER A 11 -24.31 29.02 22.89
N LEU A 12 -24.38 27.84 22.30
CA LEU A 12 -24.78 27.61 20.91
C LEU A 12 -26.28 27.95 20.77
N GLU A 13 -26.60 29.09 20.22
CA GLU A 13 -27.88 29.28 19.55
C GLU A 13 -27.95 28.49 18.24
N PRO A 14 -29.11 27.99 17.80
CA PRO A 14 -29.22 27.21 16.59
C PRO A 14 -28.90 28.07 15.37
N ILE A 15 -27.84 27.68 14.64
CA ILE A 15 -27.42 28.32 13.40
C ILE A 15 -28.55 28.15 12.38
N ARG A 16 -29.18 29.25 12.02
CA ARG A 16 -30.03 29.35 10.83
C ARG A 16 -29.18 28.94 9.61
N LEU A 17 -29.69 28.02 8.78
CA LEU A 17 -29.17 27.71 7.47
C LEU A 17 -28.99 29.03 6.70
N GLY A 18 -27.73 29.41 6.46
CA GLY A 18 -27.36 30.60 5.71
C GLY A 18 -27.78 30.43 4.26
N THR A 19 -28.45 31.44 3.73
CA THR A 19 -28.66 31.61 2.28
C THR A 19 -27.31 31.58 1.56
N GLU A 20 -27.24 30.91 0.41
CA GLU A 20 -26.07 30.93 -0.47
C GLU A 20 -25.61 32.38 -0.71
N PRO A 21 -24.30 32.67 -0.65
CA PRO A 21 -23.80 34.03 -0.86
C PRO A 21 -24.19 34.50 -2.25
N ASP A 22 -24.73 35.70 -2.34
CA ASP A 22 -25.17 36.38 -3.56
C ASP A 22 -24.00 36.43 -4.58
N GLU A 23 -24.26 36.21 -5.87
CA GLU A 23 -23.24 36.17 -6.95
C GLU A 23 -22.23 37.35 -6.90
N PRO A 24 -22.65 38.60 -6.65
CA PRO A 24 -21.73 39.73 -6.49
C PRO A 24 -20.77 39.58 -5.28
N GLN A 25 -21.18 38.93 -4.23
CA GLN A 25 -20.35 38.71 -3.04
C GLN A 25 -19.32 37.61 -3.25
N ARG A 26 -19.65 36.59 -4.05
CA ARG A 26 -18.70 35.55 -4.49
C ARG A 26 -17.62 36.13 -5.37
N GLU A 27 -17.98 36.95 -6.39
CA GLU A 27 -17.03 37.63 -7.27
C GLU A 27 -16.08 38.54 -6.48
N ALA A 28 -16.61 39.39 -5.60
CA ALA A 28 -15.80 40.28 -4.78
C ALA A 28 -14.79 39.53 -3.90
N THR A 29 -15.18 38.37 -3.34
CA THR A 29 -14.29 37.52 -2.53
C THR A 29 -13.14 36.97 -3.36
N VAL A 30 -13.41 36.42 -4.55
CA VAL A 30 -12.40 35.85 -5.43
C VAL A 30 -11.44 36.93 -5.96
N LEU A 31 -11.96 38.08 -6.39
CA LEU A 31 -11.13 39.20 -6.89
C LEU A 31 -10.21 39.77 -5.80
N ARG A 32 -10.64 39.75 -4.53
CA ARG A 32 -9.80 40.14 -3.41
C ARG A 32 -8.63 39.17 -3.16
N LEU A 33 -8.77 37.89 -3.50
CA LEU A 33 -7.66 36.93 -3.42
C LEU A 33 -6.63 37.19 -4.51
N VAL A 34 -7.09 37.52 -5.70
CA VAL A 34 -6.25 37.88 -6.85
C VAL A 34 -5.42 39.14 -6.59
N SER A 35 -5.99 40.14 -5.90
CA SER A 35 -5.24 41.35 -5.54
C SER A 35 -4.05 41.09 -4.61
N ARG A 36 -3.97 39.90 -3.99
CA ARG A 36 -2.81 39.41 -3.22
C ARG A 36 -1.73 38.75 -4.11
N GLY A 37 -1.92 38.69 -5.43
CA GLY A 37 -1.06 37.98 -6.34
C GLY A 37 -1.27 36.46 -6.39
N TRP A 38 -2.37 35.96 -5.83
CA TRP A 38 -2.66 34.54 -5.76
C TRP A 38 -3.22 33.99 -7.06
N ARG A 39 -2.68 32.87 -7.49
CA ARG A 39 -3.12 32.19 -8.73
C ARG A 39 -4.26 31.23 -8.40
N LEU A 40 -5.45 31.57 -8.88
CA LEU A 40 -6.66 30.78 -8.67
C LEU A 40 -7.05 30.01 -9.93
N PHE A 41 -7.81 28.94 -9.71
CA PHE A 41 -8.40 28.15 -10.78
C PHE A 41 -9.71 27.51 -10.33
N PRO A 42 -10.66 27.22 -11.26
CA PRO A 42 -11.93 26.60 -10.90
C PRO A 42 -11.79 25.12 -10.59
N VAL A 43 -12.51 24.69 -9.57
CA VAL A 43 -12.59 23.32 -9.08
C VAL A 43 -14.06 22.90 -9.11
N GLN A 44 -14.34 21.64 -9.34
CA GLN A 44 -15.71 21.12 -9.39
C GLN A 44 -16.48 21.45 -8.10
N ALA A 45 -17.74 21.87 -8.25
CA ALA A 45 -18.63 22.20 -7.13
C ALA A 45 -18.70 21.05 -6.12
N ARG A 46 -18.65 21.39 -4.82
CA ARG A 46 -18.66 20.43 -3.70
C ARG A 46 -17.64 19.29 -3.83
N SER A 47 -16.52 19.59 -4.47
CA SER A 47 -15.45 18.63 -4.75
C SER A 47 -14.10 19.29 -4.52
N LYS A 48 -13.05 18.47 -4.52
CA LYS A 48 -11.65 18.92 -4.52
C LYS A 48 -10.98 18.69 -5.89
N LEU A 49 -11.73 18.28 -6.93
CA LEU A 49 -11.16 17.95 -8.24
C LEU A 49 -11.11 19.21 -9.14
N PRO A 50 -9.95 19.60 -9.68
CA PRO A 50 -9.84 20.68 -10.66
C PRO A 50 -10.68 20.41 -11.90
N LEU A 51 -11.29 21.46 -12.47
CA LEU A 51 -12.14 21.33 -13.66
C LEU A 51 -11.36 21.09 -14.96
N PHE A 52 -10.04 21.29 -14.95
CA PHE A 52 -9.19 21.01 -16.11
C PHE A 52 -7.81 20.49 -15.69
N ALA A 53 -7.21 19.70 -16.58
CA ALA A 53 -5.83 19.24 -16.43
C ALA A 53 -4.86 20.42 -16.68
N GLY A 54 -3.68 20.40 -16.03
CA GLY A 54 -2.69 21.49 -16.18
C GLY A 54 -3.01 22.74 -15.35
N TRP A 55 -3.90 22.63 -14.37
CA TRP A 55 -4.25 23.71 -13.45
C TRP A 55 -3.01 24.38 -12.78
N PRO A 56 -1.88 23.70 -12.50
CA PRO A 56 -0.72 24.36 -11.88
C PRO A 56 -0.15 25.48 -12.77
N GLN A 57 -0.15 25.27 -14.09
CA GLN A 57 0.36 26.23 -15.07
C GLN A 57 -0.70 27.22 -15.54
N GLN A 58 -1.97 26.82 -15.51
CA GLN A 58 -3.09 27.61 -16.03
C GLN A 58 -3.77 28.48 -14.96
N GLY A 59 -3.50 28.24 -13.67
CA GLY A 59 -3.99 29.12 -12.60
C GLY A 59 -3.63 30.58 -12.90
N SER A 60 -4.57 31.50 -12.66
CA SER A 60 -4.42 32.91 -13.04
C SER A 60 -4.64 33.85 -11.86
N CYS A 61 -3.94 34.97 -11.86
CA CYS A 61 -4.18 36.12 -11.01
C CYS A 61 -4.79 37.31 -11.79
N GLU A 62 -5.22 37.10 -13.03
CA GLU A 62 -5.84 38.12 -13.86
C GLU A 62 -7.35 38.19 -13.62
N PRO A 63 -7.90 39.36 -13.18
CA PRO A 63 -9.32 39.50 -12.86
C PRO A 63 -10.26 39.12 -14.01
N GLU A 64 -9.89 39.47 -15.26
CA GLU A 64 -10.69 39.17 -16.43
C GLU A 64 -10.82 37.67 -16.68
N ARG A 65 -9.72 36.95 -16.55
CA ARG A 65 -9.70 35.49 -16.68
C ARG A 65 -10.57 34.78 -15.65
N LEU A 66 -10.59 35.30 -14.42
CA LEU A 66 -11.44 34.74 -13.39
C LEU A 66 -12.92 35.03 -13.64
N ARG A 67 -13.28 36.22 -14.13
CA ARG A 67 -14.65 36.51 -14.54
C ARG A 67 -15.15 35.62 -15.68
N GLU A 68 -14.30 35.33 -16.68
CA GLU A 68 -14.61 34.34 -17.72
C GLU A 68 -14.91 32.96 -17.09
N TRP A 69 -14.11 32.52 -16.12
CA TRP A 69 -14.35 31.27 -15.46
C TRP A 69 -15.61 31.28 -14.58
N MET A 70 -15.92 32.37 -13.91
CA MET A 70 -17.17 32.51 -13.14
C MET A 70 -18.40 32.41 -14.05
N GLN A 71 -18.37 33.07 -15.19
CA GLN A 71 -19.46 32.97 -16.18
C GLN A 71 -19.59 31.56 -16.77
N LYS A 72 -18.47 30.88 -16.98
CA LYS A 72 -18.45 29.54 -17.58
C LYS A 72 -18.78 28.44 -16.58
N TYR A 73 -18.46 28.64 -15.30
CA TYR A 73 -18.57 27.65 -14.22
C TYR A 73 -19.20 28.30 -12.98
N SER A 74 -20.48 28.69 -13.04
CA SER A 74 -21.17 29.49 -12.03
C SER A 74 -21.05 28.97 -10.60
N ASP A 75 -21.11 27.64 -10.40
CA ASP A 75 -21.12 27.00 -9.07
C ASP A 75 -19.77 26.40 -8.66
N CYS A 76 -18.69 26.71 -9.37
CA CYS A 76 -17.39 26.10 -9.10
C CYS A 76 -16.84 26.51 -7.73
N ASN A 77 -16.07 25.58 -7.12
CA ASN A 77 -15.14 25.89 -6.05
C ASN A 77 -13.89 26.57 -6.61
N TRP A 78 -13.12 27.23 -5.75
CA TRP A 78 -11.90 27.92 -6.12
C TRP A 78 -10.68 27.27 -5.46
N GLY A 79 -9.73 26.81 -6.29
CA GLY A 79 -8.43 26.32 -5.88
C GLY A 79 -7.39 27.44 -5.94
N LEU A 80 -6.58 27.57 -4.89
CA LEU A 80 -5.37 28.37 -4.87
C LEU A 80 -4.17 27.48 -5.15
N ALA A 81 -3.45 27.70 -6.24
CA ALA A 81 -2.18 27.07 -6.50
C ALA A 81 -1.15 27.53 -5.47
N THR A 82 -0.65 26.64 -4.62
CA THR A 82 0.36 26.95 -3.61
C THR A 82 1.77 26.84 -4.19
N GLY A 83 2.72 27.47 -3.54
CA GLY A 83 4.12 27.47 -3.96
C GLY A 83 4.66 28.86 -4.31
N ARG A 84 5.81 28.87 -4.97
CA ARG A 84 6.55 30.08 -5.31
C ARG A 84 5.73 31.09 -6.14
N ASP A 85 4.94 30.59 -7.09
CA ASP A 85 4.18 31.46 -8.02
C ASP A 85 3.07 32.26 -7.34
N SER A 86 2.49 31.78 -6.27
CA SER A 86 1.53 32.51 -5.43
C SER A 86 2.14 33.09 -4.17
N GLY A 87 3.44 32.88 -3.94
CA GLY A 87 4.16 33.40 -2.80
C GLY A 87 3.73 32.85 -1.45
N VAL A 88 3.01 31.70 -1.41
CA VAL A 88 2.49 31.09 -0.19
C VAL A 88 2.64 29.57 -0.21
N PHE A 89 2.88 29.00 0.96
CA PHE A 89 2.62 27.59 1.23
C PHE A 89 1.63 27.46 2.39
N VAL A 90 0.99 26.32 2.51
CA VAL A 90 -0.08 26.10 3.48
C VAL A 90 0.23 24.90 4.36
N LEU A 91 0.07 25.08 5.66
CA LEU A 91 -0.04 24.00 6.63
C LEU A 91 -1.53 23.66 6.78
N ASP A 92 -1.90 22.49 6.24
CA ASP A 92 -3.23 21.93 6.31
C ASP A 92 -3.34 21.08 7.56
N VAL A 93 -4.22 21.48 8.48
CA VAL A 93 -4.44 20.86 9.78
C VAL A 93 -5.74 20.11 9.72
N ASP A 94 -5.69 18.79 9.61
CA ASP A 94 -6.86 17.91 9.46
C ASP A 94 -7.34 17.33 10.80
N GLY A 95 -8.58 17.64 11.15
CA GLY A 95 -9.32 17.03 12.24
C GLY A 95 -8.72 17.23 13.64
N GLU A 96 -9.19 16.44 14.59
CA GLU A 96 -8.71 16.48 15.98
C GLU A 96 -7.25 16.05 16.11
N GLN A 97 -6.80 15.14 15.27
CA GLN A 97 -5.41 14.66 15.27
C GLN A 97 -4.43 15.77 14.89
N GLY A 98 -4.74 16.55 13.86
CA GLY A 98 -3.92 17.69 13.46
C GLY A 98 -3.86 18.76 14.55
N LEU A 99 -4.99 19.07 15.18
CA LEU A 99 -5.04 20.00 16.31
C LEU A 99 -4.24 19.49 17.51
N ALA A 100 -4.32 18.21 17.83
CA ALA A 100 -3.55 17.60 18.90
C ALA A 100 -2.03 17.66 18.62
N THR A 101 -1.63 17.44 17.37
CA THR A 101 -0.23 17.55 16.96
C THR A 101 0.29 18.99 17.07
N ILE A 102 -0.49 19.99 16.68
CA ILE A 102 -0.15 21.42 16.89
C ILE A 102 0.01 21.74 18.38
N GLU A 103 -0.90 21.26 19.22
CA GLU A 103 -0.82 21.46 20.66
C GLU A 103 0.39 20.75 21.28
N GLN A 104 0.78 19.58 20.75
CA GLN A 104 2.02 18.90 21.14
C GLN A 104 3.24 19.73 20.78
N PHE A 105 3.31 20.33 19.59
CA PHE A 105 4.39 21.25 19.21
C PHE A 105 4.47 22.42 20.16
N ARG A 106 3.35 23.05 20.49
CA ARG A 106 3.29 24.17 21.43
C ARG A 106 3.84 23.81 22.81
N ARG A 107 3.50 22.63 23.32
CA ARG A 107 4.03 22.14 24.62
C ARG A 107 5.56 21.92 24.60
N HIS A 108 6.13 21.67 23.44
CA HIS A 108 7.59 21.55 23.26
C HIS A 108 8.27 22.88 22.90
N GLY A 109 7.57 24.01 23.00
CA GLY A 109 8.12 25.32 22.71
C GLY A 109 8.13 25.71 21.23
N TYR A 110 7.49 24.92 20.35
CA TYR A 110 7.36 25.22 18.93
C TYR A 110 6.06 25.94 18.64
N GLU A 111 6.09 27.28 18.71
CA GLU A 111 4.92 28.11 18.48
C GLU A 111 4.77 28.50 17.01
N LEU A 112 3.51 28.56 16.54
CA LEU A 112 3.16 29.12 15.24
C LEU A 112 2.70 30.55 15.42
N PRO A 113 3.21 31.51 14.62
CA PRO A 113 2.75 32.90 14.69
C PRO A 113 1.30 32.99 14.19
N PRO A 114 0.53 33.98 14.68
CA PRO A 114 -0.77 34.29 14.10
C PRO A 114 -0.61 34.58 12.61
N THR A 115 -1.38 33.88 11.78
CA THR A 115 -1.34 34.00 10.31
C THR A 115 -2.72 33.89 9.72
N LEU A 116 -2.85 34.29 8.47
CA LEU A 116 -4.09 34.11 7.71
C LEU A 116 -4.56 32.65 7.82
N THR A 117 -5.82 32.48 8.23
CA THR A 117 -6.36 31.15 8.52
C THR A 117 -7.74 30.97 7.91
N VAL A 118 -7.95 29.85 7.23
CA VAL A 118 -9.24 29.42 6.69
C VAL A 118 -9.75 28.23 7.49
N LYS A 119 -10.99 28.27 7.95
CA LYS A 119 -11.71 27.11 8.47
C LYS A 119 -12.13 26.23 7.31
N THR A 120 -11.84 24.93 7.41
CA THR A 120 -12.24 23.92 6.42
C THR A 120 -13.36 23.03 6.95
N GLY A 121 -13.80 22.07 6.18
CA GLY A 121 -14.85 21.13 6.60
C GLY A 121 -14.46 20.21 7.77
N ARG A 122 -13.16 20.07 8.10
CA ARG A 122 -12.66 19.20 9.17
C ARG A 122 -11.59 19.82 10.07
N GLY A 123 -10.99 20.93 9.66
CA GLY A 123 -9.89 21.54 10.37
C GLY A 123 -9.62 22.97 9.91
N CYS A 124 -8.37 23.31 9.61
CA CYS A 124 -8.03 24.64 9.12
C CYS A 124 -6.77 24.65 8.24
N HIS A 125 -6.71 25.64 7.35
CA HIS A 125 -5.52 25.97 6.58
C HIS A 125 -4.82 27.17 7.19
N LEU A 126 -3.53 27.04 7.51
CA LEU A 126 -2.66 28.12 7.99
C LEU A 126 -1.74 28.52 6.83
N TYR A 127 -1.79 29.80 6.43
CA TYR A 127 -1.04 30.30 5.28
C TYR A 127 0.25 30.95 5.73
N PHE A 128 1.38 30.59 5.12
CA PHE A 128 2.70 31.17 5.38
C PHE A 128 3.32 31.69 4.09
N ARG A 129 4.10 32.77 4.19
CA ARG A 129 4.86 33.30 3.08
C ARG A 129 5.83 32.24 2.56
N TYR A 130 5.89 32.07 1.27
CA TYR A 130 6.85 31.20 0.64
C TYR A 130 8.27 31.78 0.79
N PRO A 131 9.25 31.03 1.31
CA PRO A 131 10.61 31.53 1.50
C PRO A 131 11.34 31.65 0.15
N GLU A 132 12.13 32.71 -0.03
CA GLU A 132 12.87 32.95 -1.27
C GLU A 132 13.96 31.91 -1.52
N ASP A 133 14.65 31.48 -0.45
CA ASP A 133 15.84 30.64 -0.49
C ASP A 133 15.57 29.14 -0.22
N ALA A 134 14.33 28.70 -0.26
CA ALA A 134 14.00 27.31 0.02
C ALA A 134 12.97 26.76 -0.95
N LEU A 135 13.04 25.44 -1.18
CA LEU A 135 12.05 24.68 -1.93
C LEU A 135 11.12 23.98 -0.93
N ILE A 136 9.85 24.34 -0.96
CA ILE A 136 8.81 23.71 -0.13
C ILE A 136 7.95 22.81 -1.02
N ARG A 137 8.08 21.51 -0.84
CA ARG A 137 7.28 20.51 -1.59
C ARG A 137 6.05 20.09 -0.80
N ASN A 138 5.06 19.52 -1.51
CA ASN A 138 3.93 18.85 -0.87
C ASN A 138 4.41 17.69 -0.02
N SER A 139 3.86 17.55 1.18
CA SER A 139 4.07 16.37 2.01
C SER A 139 2.82 16.08 2.83
N ALA A 140 2.51 14.79 3.00
CA ALA A 140 1.43 14.32 3.85
C ALA A 140 2.00 13.65 5.09
N GLY A 141 1.55 14.07 6.27
CA GLY A 141 1.90 13.46 7.56
C GLY A 141 3.38 13.54 8.00
N LYS A 142 4.29 14.12 7.19
CA LYS A 142 5.72 14.20 7.56
C LYS A 142 6.01 15.10 8.76
N LEU A 143 5.19 16.11 8.97
CA LEU A 143 5.32 17.01 10.11
C LEU A 143 4.73 16.42 11.38
N GLY A 144 3.79 15.49 11.24
CA GLY A 144 3.06 14.82 12.30
C GLY A 144 1.67 14.40 11.83
N LEU A 145 0.98 13.59 12.62
CA LEU A 145 -0.35 13.07 12.28
C LEU A 145 -1.34 14.21 12.08
N GLY A 146 -2.06 14.20 10.95
CA GLY A 146 -3.06 15.21 10.60
C GLY A 146 -2.48 16.57 10.19
N LEU A 147 -1.18 16.63 9.82
CA LEU A 147 -0.51 17.82 9.33
C LEU A 147 0.07 17.59 7.95
N ASP A 148 -0.46 18.30 6.95
CA ASP A 148 0.00 18.25 5.57
C ASP A 148 0.60 19.60 5.15
N ILE A 149 1.63 19.56 4.33
CA ILE A 149 2.19 20.76 3.69
C ILE A 149 1.75 20.79 2.22
N ARG A 150 1.19 21.93 1.82
CA ARG A 150 0.87 22.26 0.43
C ARG A 150 1.84 23.34 -0.03
N GLY A 151 2.83 22.96 -0.80
CA GLY A 151 3.88 23.80 -1.36
C GLY A 151 3.85 23.81 -2.89
N ASP A 152 5.02 23.76 -3.53
CA ASP A 152 5.11 23.75 -5.00
C ASP A 152 4.37 22.59 -5.63
N GLY A 153 3.55 22.89 -6.63
CA GLY A 153 2.70 21.93 -7.32
C GLY A 153 1.51 21.44 -6.49
N GLY A 154 1.24 22.06 -5.33
CA GLY A 154 0.05 21.82 -4.51
C GLY A 154 -1.05 22.83 -4.71
N TYR A 155 -2.19 22.58 -4.07
CA TYR A 155 -3.27 23.56 -3.98
C TYR A 155 -4.14 23.31 -2.75
N VAL A 156 -4.88 24.34 -2.36
CA VAL A 156 -5.92 24.28 -1.34
C VAL A 156 -7.19 24.96 -1.86
N LEU A 157 -8.34 24.55 -1.34
CA LEU A 157 -9.57 25.30 -1.59
C LEU A 157 -9.61 26.56 -0.72
N VAL A 158 -10.11 27.64 -1.29
CA VAL A 158 -10.28 28.95 -0.62
C VAL A 158 -11.74 29.39 -0.62
N PRO A 159 -12.16 30.27 0.30
CA PRO A 159 -13.47 30.89 0.24
C PRO A 159 -13.70 31.60 -1.12
N PRO A 160 -14.90 31.50 -1.71
CA PRO A 160 -16.17 30.98 -1.19
C PRO A 160 -16.49 29.52 -1.57
N SER A 161 -15.55 28.61 -1.43
CA SER A 161 -15.72 27.19 -1.79
C SER A 161 -16.52 26.42 -0.75
N VAL A 162 -17.17 25.33 -1.19
CA VAL A 162 -17.93 24.39 -0.36
C VAL A 162 -17.19 23.03 -0.32
N HIS A 163 -16.94 22.53 0.87
CA HIS A 163 -16.30 21.24 1.07
C HIS A 163 -17.25 20.09 0.65
N PRO A 164 -16.75 18.90 0.24
CA PRO A 164 -17.60 17.74 -0.10
C PRO A 164 -18.60 17.31 0.97
N ASN A 165 -18.32 17.59 2.26
CA ASN A 165 -19.26 17.32 3.37
C ASN A 165 -20.33 18.39 3.56
N GLY A 166 -20.38 19.42 2.71
CA GLY A 166 -21.35 20.52 2.75
C GLY A 166 -20.95 21.71 3.61
N ALA A 167 -19.79 21.69 4.28
CA ALA A 167 -19.32 22.84 5.06
C ALA A 167 -18.63 23.88 4.16
N ASP A 168 -18.84 25.15 4.46
CA ASP A 168 -18.20 26.25 3.74
C ASP A 168 -16.75 26.44 4.20
N TYR A 169 -15.88 26.80 3.25
CA TYR A 169 -14.57 27.36 3.55
C TYR A 169 -14.75 28.82 3.97
N GLN A 170 -14.37 29.17 5.21
CA GLN A 170 -14.56 30.48 5.78
C GLN A 170 -13.26 31.04 6.36
N TRP A 171 -13.07 32.36 6.23
CA TRP A 171 -11.97 33.05 6.93
C TRP A 171 -12.20 32.95 8.44
N ARG A 172 -11.24 32.37 9.16
CA ARG A 172 -11.23 32.34 10.63
C ARG A 172 -10.46 33.53 11.18
N HIS A 173 -9.30 33.82 10.58
CA HIS A 173 -8.48 34.98 10.89
C HIS A 173 -8.02 35.62 9.58
N GLU A 174 -8.61 36.76 9.23
CA GLU A 174 -8.27 37.51 8.02
C GLU A 174 -7.22 38.57 8.32
N ILE A 175 -6.00 38.12 8.60
CA ILE A 175 -4.82 38.94 8.90
C ILE A 175 -3.75 38.77 7.81
N ALA A 176 -2.64 39.46 7.93
CA ALA A 176 -1.52 39.31 7.00
C ALA A 176 -0.96 37.88 7.05
N VAL A 177 -0.48 37.39 5.89
CA VAL A 177 0.24 36.11 5.81
C VAL A 177 1.58 36.28 6.52
N ALA A 178 1.82 35.51 7.58
CA ALA A 178 3.04 35.56 8.37
C ALA A 178 4.20 34.84 7.68
N ALA A 179 5.44 35.18 8.04
CA ALA A 179 6.59 34.33 7.78
C ALA A 179 6.47 33.04 8.62
N ALA A 180 6.83 31.92 8.05
CA ALA A 180 6.91 30.68 8.82
C ALA A 180 8.09 30.77 9.81
N PRO A 181 7.95 30.25 11.05
CA PRO A 181 9.06 30.22 11.99
C PRO A 181 10.15 29.25 11.54
N ASP A 182 11.39 29.50 11.93
CA ASP A 182 12.57 28.74 11.49
C ASP A 182 12.43 27.24 11.75
N TRP A 183 11.90 26.85 12.90
CA TRP A 183 11.68 25.44 13.23
C TRP A 183 10.74 24.72 12.25
N LEU A 184 9.72 25.44 11.72
CA LEU A 184 8.81 24.90 10.71
C LEU A 184 9.53 24.80 9.37
N LEU A 185 10.26 25.85 8.97
CA LEU A 185 11.04 25.86 7.73
C LEU A 185 12.09 24.76 7.69
N GLU A 186 12.80 24.51 8.79
CA GLU A 186 13.77 23.42 8.90
C GLU A 186 13.16 22.03 8.66
N ARG A 187 11.92 21.83 9.11
CA ARG A 187 11.22 20.54 8.95
C ARG A 187 10.53 20.36 7.61
N VAL A 188 10.14 21.44 6.95
CA VAL A 188 9.42 21.39 5.67
C VAL A 188 10.29 21.65 4.45
N LYS A 189 11.47 22.26 4.60
CA LYS A 189 12.45 22.37 3.53
C LYS A 189 12.73 20.99 2.96
N ALA A 190 12.67 20.87 1.63
CA ALA A 190 13.17 19.68 0.98
C ALA A 190 14.64 19.57 1.35
N GLN A 191 15.02 18.52 2.09
CA GLN A 191 16.43 18.18 2.22
C GLN A 191 16.96 18.02 0.79
N PRO A 192 18.15 18.58 0.47
CA PRO A 192 18.78 18.25 -0.79
C PRO A 192 18.81 16.72 -0.87
N PRO A 193 18.45 16.11 -2.00
CA PRO A 193 18.41 14.67 -2.11
C PRO A 193 19.75 14.14 -1.65
N SER A 194 19.73 13.31 -0.62
CA SER A 194 20.85 12.43 -0.31
C SER A 194 21.12 11.69 -1.61
N THR A 195 22.27 11.97 -2.19
CA THR A 195 22.75 11.60 -3.50
C THR A 195 22.32 10.20 -3.95
N SER A 196 21.18 10.10 -4.59
CA SER A 196 20.89 9.11 -5.61
C SER A 196 20.16 9.85 -6.71
N ALA A 197 20.95 10.32 -7.70
CA ALA A 197 20.45 11.00 -8.87
C ALA A 197 19.60 10.09 -9.73
N PRO A 198 18.62 10.67 -10.46
CA PRO A 198 18.80 10.68 -11.89
C PRO A 198 18.47 12.03 -12.53
N GLY A 199 19.28 12.40 -13.52
CA GLY A 199 18.92 13.37 -14.55
C GLY A 199 19.11 14.83 -14.18
N SER A 200 20.35 15.25 -13.90
CA SER A 200 20.78 16.59 -14.30
C SER A 200 20.96 16.56 -15.81
N ASN A 201 20.35 17.52 -16.51
CA ASN A 201 20.70 17.83 -17.89
C ASN A 201 22.21 17.99 -17.96
N GLY A 202 22.87 17.31 -18.91
CA GLY A 202 24.29 17.09 -18.99
C GLY A 202 25.22 18.30 -19.17
N ASN A 203 24.93 19.45 -18.57
CA ASN A 203 25.71 20.68 -18.76
C ASN A 203 26.09 21.43 -17.46
N ASP A 204 25.88 20.87 -16.27
CA ASP A 204 26.27 21.55 -15.03
C ASP A 204 27.77 21.46 -14.80
N VAL A 205 28.43 22.61 -14.80
CA VAL A 205 29.87 22.76 -14.50
C VAL A 205 30.14 22.37 -13.04
N ILE A 206 31.18 21.55 -12.81
CA ILE A 206 31.64 21.14 -11.47
C ILE A 206 32.76 22.09 -11.05
N PRO A 207 32.52 22.95 -10.04
CA PRO A 207 33.50 23.95 -9.63
C PRO A 207 34.66 23.37 -8.82
N GLU A 208 35.73 24.13 -8.69
CA GLU A 208 36.89 23.84 -7.83
C GLU A 208 36.46 23.54 -6.38
N GLY A 209 37.05 22.54 -5.74
CA GLY A 209 36.70 22.07 -4.39
C GLY A 209 35.64 20.96 -4.36
N ARG A 210 34.84 20.75 -5.43
CA ARG A 210 33.85 19.69 -5.50
C ARG A 210 34.15 18.59 -6.54
N ARG A 211 35.19 18.79 -7.36
CA ARG A 211 35.53 17.90 -8.51
C ARG A 211 35.84 16.47 -8.08
N ASN A 212 36.74 16.30 -7.09
CA ASN A 212 37.13 14.99 -6.59
C ASN A 212 35.92 14.22 -6.01
N ALA A 213 35.13 14.85 -5.15
CA ALA A 213 33.95 14.24 -4.54
C ALA A 213 32.89 13.88 -5.58
N SER A 214 32.70 14.73 -6.60
CA SER A 214 31.70 14.48 -7.67
C SER A 214 32.14 13.31 -8.58
N LEU A 215 33.41 13.27 -8.98
CA LEU A 215 33.95 12.17 -9.79
C LEU A 215 34.01 10.86 -8.99
N ALA A 216 34.34 10.89 -7.70
CA ALA A 216 34.33 9.72 -6.83
C ALA A 216 32.90 9.15 -6.64
N SER A 217 31.90 10.01 -6.50
CA SER A 217 30.49 9.61 -6.43
C SER A 217 30.03 8.95 -7.74
N LEU A 218 30.42 9.52 -8.87
CA LEU A 218 30.11 8.96 -10.20
C LEU A 218 30.79 7.59 -10.40
N ALA A 219 32.08 7.49 -10.04
CA ALA A 219 32.83 6.25 -10.04
C ALA A 219 32.17 5.16 -9.18
N GLY A 220 31.73 5.52 -7.97
CA GLY A 220 31.00 4.63 -7.06
C GLY A 220 29.71 4.08 -7.67
N THR A 221 28.96 4.94 -8.36
CA THR A 221 27.74 4.55 -9.06
C THR A 221 28.02 3.58 -10.22
N MET A 222 29.07 3.84 -11.01
CA MET A 222 29.51 2.98 -12.11
C MET A 222 30.00 1.62 -11.59
N ARG A 223 30.74 1.60 -10.47
CA ARG A 223 31.23 0.37 -9.84
C ARG A 223 30.10 -0.47 -9.28
N LYS A 224 29.13 0.13 -8.61
CA LYS A 224 27.91 -0.55 -8.16
C LYS A 224 27.14 -1.19 -9.31
N ARG A 225 27.19 -0.62 -10.52
CA ARG A 225 26.59 -1.20 -11.74
C ARG A 225 27.48 -2.24 -12.44
N GLY A 226 28.57 -2.67 -11.81
CA GLY A 226 29.43 -3.72 -12.32
C GLY A 226 30.47 -3.28 -13.35
N MET A 227 30.67 -1.97 -13.59
CA MET A 227 31.67 -1.49 -14.54
C MET A 227 33.09 -1.79 -14.05
N MET A 228 33.96 -2.21 -14.97
CA MET A 228 35.37 -2.49 -14.71
C MET A 228 36.19 -1.21 -14.64
N LEU A 229 37.36 -1.25 -13.95
CA LEU A 229 38.26 -0.12 -13.73
C LEU A 229 38.49 0.72 -15.00
N ASN A 230 38.90 0.09 -16.10
CA ASN A 230 39.22 0.79 -17.33
C ASN A 230 38.01 1.54 -17.94
N ALA A 231 36.82 0.98 -17.80
CA ALA A 231 35.59 1.63 -18.28
C ALA A 231 35.20 2.83 -17.38
N ILE A 232 35.39 2.70 -16.06
CA ILE A 232 35.15 3.78 -15.09
C ILE A 232 36.14 4.92 -15.33
N GLU A 233 37.43 4.61 -15.47
CA GLU A 233 38.47 5.61 -15.72
C GLU A 233 38.22 6.37 -17.03
N ALA A 234 37.92 5.68 -18.13
CA ALA A 234 37.60 6.31 -19.40
C ALA A 234 36.40 7.28 -19.30
N ALA A 235 35.32 6.86 -18.63
CA ALA A 235 34.17 7.72 -18.41
C ALA A 235 34.48 8.94 -17.53
N LEU A 236 35.26 8.75 -16.46
CA LEU A 236 35.65 9.86 -15.58
C LEU A 236 36.57 10.86 -16.27
N LEU A 237 37.45 10.41 -17.17
CA LEU A 237 38.31 11.31 -17.95
C LEU A 237 37.51 12.22 -18.89
N VAL A 238 36.47 11.70 -19.52
CA VAL A 238 35.54 12.49 -20.34
C VAL A 238 34.80 13.51 -19.48
N GLU A 239 34.15 13.08 -18.40
CA GLU A 239 33.43 13.95 -17.47
C GLU A 239 34.32 15.04 -16.86
N ASN A 240 35.57 14.73 -16.55
CA ASN A 240 36.52 15.65 -16.02
C ASN A 240 36.84 16.80 -17.00
N VAL A 241 37.02 16.48 -18.28
CA VAL A 241 37.30 17.48 -19.31
C VAL A 241 36.07 18.34 -19.63
N GLU A 242 34.93 17.73 -19.69
CA GLU A 242 33.69 18.41 -20.10
C GLU A 242 33.11 19.26 -18.95
N ARG A 243 33.11 18.75 -17.73
CA ARG A 243 32.36 19.34 -16.63
C ARG A 243 33.20 19.95 -15.50
N CYS A 244 34.41 19.47 -15.27
CA CYS A 244 35.28 20.08 -14.23
C CYS A 244 35.98 21.33 -14.74
N LYS A 245 35.88 22.44 -13.99
CA LYS A 245 36.53 23.72 -14.35
C LYS A 245 37.32 24.26 -13.15
N PRO A 246 38.66 24.28 -13.26
CA PRO A 246 39.52 23.61 -14.24
C PRO A 246 39.49 22.09 -14.07
N PRO A 247 39.82 21.27 -15.10
CA PRO A 247 39.84 19.81 -14.97
C PRO A 247 40.91 19.32 -14.00
N LEU A 248 40.69 18.20 -13.32
CA LEU A 248 41.67 17.53 -12.50
C LEU A 248 42.83 16.93 -13.32
N PRO A 249 44.05 16.80 -12.78
CA PRO A 249 45.11 16.02 -13.43
C PRO A 249 44.69 14.58 -13.71
N LYS A 250 45.10 14.02 -14.86
CA LYS A 250 44.77 12.65 -15.23
C LYS A 250 45.15 11.60 -14.18
N ALA A 251 46.29 11.82 -13.48
CA ALA A 251 46.74 10.95 -12.41
C ALA A 251 45.75 10.92 -11.22
N GLU A 252 45.15 12.03 -10.86
CA GLU A 252 44.15 12.11 -9.79
C GLU A 252 42.84 11.44 -10.18
N VAL A 253 42.43 11.56 -11.45
CA VAL A 253 41.25 10.83 -11.98
C VAL A 253 41.49 9.32 -11.95
N HIS A 254 42.70 8.86 -12.29
CA HIS A 254 43.13 7.47 -12.18
C HIS A 254 43.09 6.96 -10.73
N GLU A 255 43.56 7.75 -9.76
CA GLU A 255 43.50 7.40 -8.35
C GLU A 255 42.07 7.27 -7.85
N ILE A 256 41.17 8.16 -8.27
CA ILE A 256 39.72 8.07 -7.96
C ILE A 256 39.14 6.77 -8.50
N ALA A 257 39.36 6.45 -9.78
CA ALA A 257 38.87 5.22 -10.40
C ALA A 257 39.43 3.97 -9.70
N SER A 258 40.73 3.98 -9.40
CA SER A 258 41.44 2.88 -8.72
C SER A 258 40.97 2.69 -7.28
N SER A 259 40.74 3.78 -6.55
CA SER A 259 40.24 3.73 -5.18
C SER A 259 38.86 3.08 -5.10
N VAL A 260 37.96 3.43 -6.02
CA VAL A 260 36.59 2.90 -6.06
C VAL A 260 36.56 1.45 -6.57
N SER A 261 37.49 1.04 -7.43
CA SER A 261 37.55 -0.34 -7.94
C SER A 261 38.01 -1.38 -6.91
N ARG A 262 38.59 -0.95 -5.76
CA ARG A 262 38.93 -1.84 -4.62
C ARG A 262 37.68 -2.39 -3.91
N TYR A 263 36.55 -1.69 -4.02
CA TYR A 263 35.28 -2.24 -3.54
C TYR A 263 34.81 -3.32 -4.51
N GLU A 264 34.42 -4.46 -3.95
CA GLU A 264 33.73 -5.47 -4.77
C GLU A 264 32.57 -4.78 -5.51
N PRO A 265 32.40 -5.06 -6.83
CA PRO A 265 31.14 -4.69 -7.46
C PRO A 265 30.08 -5.23 -6.54
N ALA A 266 29.07 -4.45 -6.20
CA ALA A 266 27.87 -5.04 -5.69
C ALA A 266 27.64 -6.22 -6.66
N SER A 267 27.67 -7.44 -6.13
CA SER A 267 27.17 -8.62 -6.85
C SER A 267 25.91 -8.09 -7.50
N PRO A 268 25.70 -8.23 -8.81
CA PRO A 268 24.55 -7.64 -9.40
C PRO A 268 23.39 -8.07 -8.49
N THR A 269 23.02 -7.20 -7.58
CA THR A 269 21.67 -7.08 -7.17
C THR A 269 21.06 -6.70 -8.49
N VAL A 270 20.79 -7.74 -9.26
CA VAL A 270 19.78 -7.70 -10.25
C VAL A 270 18.66 -7.06 -9.42
N ALA A 271 18.50 -5.72 -9.49
CA ALA A 271 17.14 -5.28 -9.58
C ALA A 271 16.61 -6.29 -10.57
N ARG A 272 15.95 -7.35 -10.07
CA ARG A 272 15.27 -8.30 -10.90
C ARG A 272 14.37 -7.41 -11.74
N SER A 273 14.95 -6.91 -12.83
CA SER A 273 14.24 -6.73 -14.05
C SER A 273 13.64 -8.10 -14.19
N ALA A 274 12.47 -8.27 -13.57
CA ALA A 274 11.64 -9.38 -13.88
C ALA A 274 11.50 -9.24 -15.38
N THR A 275 12.32 -9.94 -16.13
CA THR A 275 11.96 -10.41 -17.44
C THR A 275 10.68 -11.12 -17.13
N TYR A 276 9.56 -10.39 -17.24
CA TYR A 276 8.24 -10.94 -17.13
C TYR A 276 8.06 -11.86 -18.30
N ALA A 277 8.68 -13.04 -18.18
CA ALA A 277 8.23 -14.22 -18.89
C ALA A 277 6.73 -14.28 -18.63
N THR A 278 5.94 -14.60 -19.62
CA THR A 278 4.49 -14.83 -19.50
C THR A 278 4.24 -15.49 -18.15
N PRO A 279 3.38 -14.96 -17.25
CA PRO A 279 3.24 -15.46 -15.90
C PRO A 279 3.02 -16.96 -15.94
N GLN A 280 3.99 -17.72 -15.47
CA GLN A 280 3.92 -19.17 -15.46
C GLN A 280 3.26 -19.62 -14.17
N TRP A 281 2.50 -20.72 -14.26
CA TRP A 281 1.95 -21.35 -13.05
C TRP A 281 3.11 -21.70 -12.12
N PRO A 282 2.99 -21.48 -10.79
CA PRO A 282 4.06 -21.81 -9.85
C PRO A 282 4.57 -23.24 -10.02
N GLU A 283 5.87 -23.40 -9.88
CA GLU A 283 6.48 -24.72 -9.79
C GLU A 283 5.86 -25.51 -8.61
N PRO A 284 5.92 -26.83 -8.61
CA PRO A 284 5.45 -27.63 -7.48
C PRO A 284 6.07 -27.15 -6.16
N LEU A 285 5.32 -27.31 -5.06
CA LEU A 285 5.79 -26.97 -3.73
C LEU A 285 7.13 -27.66 -3.43
N ASP A 286 8.11 -26.88 -2.97
CA ASP A 286 9.42 -27.42 -2.58
C ASP A 286 9.24 -28.44 -1.44
N PRO A 287 9.88 -29.62 -1.52
CA PRO A 287 9.81 -30.65 -0.48
C PRO A 287 10.18 -30.17 0.92
N ALA A 288 11.02 -29.12 1.04
CA ALA A 288 11.37 -28.52 2.33
C ALA A 288 10.15 -27.97 3.09
N ALA A 289 9.11 -27.54 2.37
CA ALA A 289 7.85 -27.12 2.98
C ALA A 289 7.07 -28.27 3.65
N LEU A 290 7.34 -29.52 3.26
CA LEU A 290 6.71 -30.72 3.83
C LEU A 290 7.48 -31.24 5.05
N HIS A 291 7.88 -30.37 5.96
CA HIS A 291 8.62 -30.70 7.16
C HIS A 291 7.73 -31.28 8.26
N GLY A 292 8.25 -32.30 8.99
CA GLY A 292 7.67 -32.83 10.22
C GLY A 292 6.22 -33.30 10.05
N LEU A 293 5.41 -33.08 11.08
CA LEU A 293 4.00 -33.51 11.09
C LEU A 293 3.16 -32.87 9.96
N ALA A 294 3.55 -31.68 9.47
CA ALA A 294 2.88 -31.09 8.32
C ALA A 294 3.04 -31.93 7.05
N GLY A 295 4.26 -32.38 6.79
CA GLY A 295 4.56 -33.29 5.69
C GLY A 295 3.92 -34.67 5.86
N GLU A 296 3.97 -35.24 7.08
CA GLU A 296 3.29 -36.50 7.40
C GLU A 296 1.79 -36.42 7.07
N PHE A 297 1.12 -35.32 7.45
CA PHE A 297 -0.30 -35.12 7.15
C PHE A 297 -0.56 -35.06 5.64
N VAL A 298 0.19 -34.23 4.92
CA VAL A 298 0.00 -34.08 3.46
C VAL A 298 0.24 -35.43 2.77
N ASN A 299 1.33 -36.11 3.08
CA ASN A 299 1.71 -37.38 2.47
C ASN A 299 0.73 -38.52 2.78
N ALA A 300 0.10 -38.50 3.95
CA ALA A 300 -0.93 -39.48 4.32
C ALA A 300 -2.26 -39.24 3.60
N VAL A 301 -2.60 -37.99 3.30
CA VAL A 301 -3.90 -37.62 2.67
C VAL A 301 -3.81 -37.57 1.15
N GLU A 302 -2.70 -37.06 0.59
CA GLU A 302 -2.52 -36.79 -0.84
C GLU A 302 -2.81 -38.00 -1.75
N PRO A 303 -2.41 -39.26 -1.44
CA PRO A 303 -2.71 -40.41 -2.28
C PRO A 303 -4.20 -40.67 -2.49
N TYR A 304 -5.03 -40.23 -1.58
CA TYR A 304 -6.47 -40.50 -1.52
C TYR A 304 -7.35 -39.29 -1.88
N THR A 305 -6.76 -38.23 -2.40
CA THR A 305 -7.50 -37.01 -2.76
C THR A 305 -7.02 -36.44 -4.08
N GLU A 306 -7.91 -35.73 -4.76
CA GLU A 306 -7.57 -34.91 -5.93
C GLU A 306 -7.09 -33.50 -5.57
N SER A 307 -6.98 -33.22 -4.27
CA SER A 307 -6.60 -31.90 -3.76
C SER A 307 -5.12 -31.62 -4.00
N ASP A 308 -4.80 -30.34 -4.18
CA ASP A 308 -3.41 -29.86 -4.30
C ASP A 308 -2.69 -30.03 -2.95
N PRO A 309 -1.48 -30.58 -2.90
CA PRO A 309 -0.65 -30.65 -1.70
C PRO A 309 -0.44 -29.27 -1.03
N ALA A 310 -0.26 -28.22 -1.81
CA ALA A 310 -0.12 -26.86 -1.28
C ALA A 310 -1.40 -26.38 -0.58
N ALA A 311 -2.59 -26.76 -1.09
CA ALA A 311 -3.85 -26.46 -0.43
C ALA A 311 -4.01 -27.20 0.90
N LEU A 312 -3.62 -28.49 0.94
CA LEU A 312 -3.64 -29.26 2.19
C LEU A 312 -2.72 -28.64 3.25
N LEU A 313 -1.50 -28.33 2.87
CA LEU A 313 -0.48 -27.77 3.77
C LEU A 313 -0.90 -26.44 4.37
N ILE A 314 -1.23 -25.44 3.52
CA ILE A 314 -1.52 -24.09 4.01
C ILE A 314 -2.79 -24.04 4.84
N GLN A 315 -3.82 -24.83 4.47
CA GLN A 315 -5.02 -24.92 5.27
C GLN A 315 -4.78 -25.60 6.62
N LEU A 316 -3.92 -26.63 6.68
CA LEU A 316 -3.51 -27.26 7.94
C LEU A 316 -2.84 -26.24 8.87
N LEU A 317 -1.88 -25.47 8.35
CA LEU A 317 -1.19 -24.44 9.14
C LEU A 317 -2.14 -23.33 9.59
N THR A 318 -3.09 -22.91 8.72
CA THR A 318 -4.10 -21.89 9.08
C THR A 318 -5.05 -22.39 10.16
N VAL A 319 -5.52 -23.62 10.06
CA VAL A 319 -6.38 -24.25 11.07
C VAL A 319 -5.64 -24.43 12.38
N LEU A 320 -4.40 -24.91 12.34
CA LEU A 320 -3.56 -25.04 13.53
C LEU A 320 -3.37 -23.69 14.24
N GLY A 321 -2.98 -22.65 13.52
CA GLY A 321 -2.83 -21.31 14.08
C GLY A 321 -4.12 -20.81 14.72
N SER A 322 -5.25 -21.01 14.05
CA SER A 322 -6.57 -20.63 14.57
C SER A 322 -6.95 -21.36 15.85
N VAL A 323 -6.77 -22.68 15.90
CA VAL A 323 -7.14 -23.49 17.09
C VAL A 323 -6.19 -23.28 18.26
N ALA A 324 -4.91 -22.99 18.00
CA ALA A 324 -3.92 -22.66 19.04
C ALA A 324 -4.27 -21.35 19.77
N GLY A 325 -4.80 -20.37 19.06
CA GLY A 325 -5.21 -19.08 19.61
C GLY A 325 -4.03 -18.10 19.79
N ARG A 326 -4.18 -17.14 20.72
CA ARG A 326 -3.23 -16.03 20.89
C ARG A 326 -2.09 -16.30 21.87
N ASN A 327 -2.04 -17.45 22.50
CA ASN A 327 -1.00 -17.70 23.49
C ASN A 327 0.40 -17.80 22.86
N PRO A 328 0.62 -18.57 21.77
CA PRO A 328 1.90 -18.54 21.07
C PRO A 328 2.06 -17.26 20.24
N TYR A 329 3.20 -16.58 20.41
CA TYR A 329 3.56 -15.40 19.64
C TYR A 329 5.08 -15.26 19.49
N TYR A 330 5.48 -14.55 18.44
CA TYR A 330 6.87 -14.14 18.24
C TYR A 330 6.97 -12.62 18.44
N LEU A 331 7.98 -12.16 19.19
CA LEU A 331 8.20 -10.74 19.45
C LEU A 331 9.21 -10.16 18.45
N VAL A 332 8.82 -9.12 17.73
CA VAL A 332 9.72 -8.31 16.90
C VAL A 332 9.65 -6.90 17.46
N GLU A 333 10.75 -6.42 18.06
CA GLU A 333 10.76 -5.19 18.84
C GLU A 333 9.67 -5.25 19.94
N GLU A 334 8.67 -4.39 19.87
CA GLU A 334 7.52 -4.38 20.81
C GLU A 334 6.26 -5.04 20.22
N ASP A 335 6.30 -5.43 18.93
CA ASP A 335 5.15 -6.00 18.24
C ASP A 335 5.08 -7.53 18.39
N ARG A 336 3.91 -8.01 18.80
CA ARG A 336 3.63 -9.45 18.92
C ARG A 336 3.04 -9.98 17.62
N HIS A 337 3.76 -10.87 16.95
CA HIS A 337 3.26 -11.62 15.81
C HIS A 337 2.56 -12.90 16.29
N PHE A 338 1.24 -12.86 16.31
CA PHE A 338 0.40 -14.03 16.60
C PHE A 338 0.28 -14.92 15.37
N LEU A 339 -0.11 -16.19 15.55
CA LEU A 339 -0.03 -17.19 14.50
C LEU A 339 -1.32 -17.32 13.65
N ASN A 340 -2.15 -16.30 13.65
CA ASN A 340 -3.31 -16.19 12.78
C ASN A 340 -2.89 -15.91 11.34
N LEU A 341 -3.32 -16.76 10.40
CA LEU A 341 -3.06 -16.59 8.97
C LEU A 341 -4.34 -16.22 8.23
N PHE A 342 -4.18 -15.41 7.17
CA PHE A 342 -5.17 -15.19 6.14
C PHE A 342 -4.67 -15.83 4.86
N THR A 343 -5.47 -16.71 4.26
CA THR A 343 -5.06 -17.49 3.09
C THR A 343 -6.12 -17.42 2.00
N ALA A 344 -5.69 -17.29 0.75
CA ALA A 344 -6.56 -17.26 -0.41
C ALA A 344 -6.11 -18.33 -1.42
N MET A 345 -6.91 -19.41 -1.54
CA MET A 345 -6.68 -20.46 -2.54
C MET A 345 -7.24 -20.03 -3.89
N ALA A 346 -6.36 -19.70 -4.84
CA ALA A 346 -6.71 -19.26 -6.18
C ALA A 346 -6.59 -20.41 -7.19
N GLY A 347 -7.73 -20.87 -7.70
CA GLY A 347 -7.78 -21.88 -8.77
C GLY A 347 -8.10 -21.25 -10.12
N ARG A 348 -7.68 -21.89 -11.24
CA ARG A 348 -8.10 -21.44 -12.58
C ARG A 348 -9.62 -21.54 -12.76
N THR A 349 -10.24 -22.54 -12.11
CA THR A 349 -11.69 -22.78 -12.17
C THR A 349 -12.21 -23.30 -10.83
N SER A 350 -13.53 -23.45 -10.70
CA SER A 350 -14.16 -24.13 -9.56
C SER A 350 -13.72 -25.59 -9.39
N LYS A 351 -13.15 -26.21 -10.44
CA LYS A 351 -12.71 -27.63 -10.45
C LYS A 351 -11.39 -27.89 -9.69
N ALA A 352 -10.78 -26.88 -9.06
CA ALA A 352 -9.51 -27.02 -8.33
C ALA A 352 -9.62 -27.75 -6.97
N ARG A 353 -10.77 -28.35 -6.64
CA ARG A 353 -11.00 -29.17 -5.43
C ARG A 353 -10.69 -28.47 -4.10
N LYS A 354 -10.78 -27.15 -4.04
CA LYS A 354 -10.47 -26.34 -2.86
C LYS A 354 -11.30 -26.71 -1.62
N GLY A 355 -12.61 -26.98 -1.80
CA GLY A 355 -13.48 -27.43 -0.70
C GLY A 355 -13.15 -28.84 -0.20
N THR A 356 -12.70 -29.74 -1.09
CA THR A 356 -12.29 -31.10 -0.73
C THR A 356 -11.04 -31.08 0.17
N SER A 357 -10.02 -30.25 -0.15
CA SER A 357 -8.84 -30.11 0.69
C SER A 357 -9.18 -29.64 2.10
N TYR A 358 -10.09 -28.66 2.22
CA TYR A 358 -10.55 -28.19 3.54
C TYR A 358 -11.26 -29.29 4.34
N ALA A 359 -12.10 -30.11 3.69
CA ALA A 359 -12.81 -31.21 4.34
C ALA A 359 -11.84 -32.24 4.97
N HIS A 360 -10.73 -32.54 4.30
CA HIS A 360 -9.70 -33.42 4.85
C HIS A 360 -8.98 -32.78 6.04
N VAL A 361 -8.62 -31.50 5.94
CA VAL A 361 -7.90 -30.78 6.99
C VAL A 361 -8.74 -30.62 8.25
N ILE A 362 -10.00 -30.24 8.14
CA ILE A 362 -10.85 -29.98 9.31
C ILE A 362 -11.28 -31.26 10.04
N ARG A 363 -11.22 -32.42 9.38
CA ARG A 363 -11.71 -33.70 9.94
C ARG A 363 -11.10 -34.05 11.30
N PRO A 364 -9.78 -34.07 11.50
CA PRO A 364 -9.18 -34.36 12.82
C PRO A 364 -9.55 -33.32 13.86
N PHE A 365 -9.62 -32.04 13.52
CA PHE A 365 -9.91 -30.95 14.46
C PHE A 365 -11.35 -30.98 15.01
N LYS A 366 -12.30 -31.57 14.30
CA LYS A 366 -13.67 -31.79 14.82
C LYS A 366 -13.68 -32.70 16.06
N THR A 367 -12.70 -33.58 16.17
CA THR A 367 -12.53 -34.46 17.35
C THR A 367 -11.66 -33.78 18.43
N ILE A 368 -10.64 -33.03 18.02
CA ILE A 368 -9.66 -32.38 18.92
C ILE A 368 -10.32 -31.24 19.71
N ASP A 369 -11.07 -30.36 19.02
CA ASP A 369 -11.73 -29.20 19.64
C ASP A 369 -13.11 -28.93 18.99
N PRO A 370 -14.15 -29.66 19.39
CA PRO A 370 -15.50 -29.46 18.89
C PRO A 370 -16.06 -28.05 19.19
N GLU A 371 -15.66 -27.47 20.32
CA GLU A 371 -16.09 -26.13 20.73
C GLU A 371 -15.54 -25.07 19.75
N TRP A 372 -14.22 -25.07 19.51
CA TRP A 372 -13.63 -24.19 18.51
C TRP A 372 -14.25 -24.40 17.11
N CYS A 373 -14.56 -25.64 16.73
CA CYS A 373 -15.23 -25.90 15.45
C CYS A 373 -16.59 -25.20 15.32
N SER A 374 -17.27 -24.93 16.44
CA SER A 374 -18.51 -24.15 16.47
C SER A 374 -18.29 -22.66 16.17
N HIS A 375 -17.03 -22.17 16.25
CA HIS A 375 -16.61 -20.80 15.91
C HIS A 375 -16.11 -20.66 14.46
N ILE A 376 -16.29 -21.69 13.62
CA ILE A 376 -16.04 -21.57 12.19
C ILE A 376 -17.26 -20.93 11.54
N ARG A 377 -17.05 -19.78 10.89
CA ARG A 377 -18.14 -18.98 10.28
C ARG A 377 -17.84 -18.66 8.82
N PRO A 378 -18.82 -18.78 7.93
CA PRO A 378 -18.82 -18.15 6.61
C PRO A 378 -19.53 -16.80 6.65
N GLY A 379 -19.50 -16.04 5.56
CA GLY A 379 -20.37 -14.90 5.34
C GLY A 379 -19.84 -13.57 5.85
N LEU A 380 -18.57 -13.29 5.59
CA LEU A 380 -17.93 -12.04 5.95
C LEU A 380 -18.52 -10.88 5.12
N SER A 381 -19.44 -10.11 5.71
CA SER A 381 -20.23 -9.10 4.99
C SER A 381 -20.07 -7.66 5.53
N SER A 382 -19.67 -7.49 6.80
CA SER A 382 -19.44 -6.17 7.39
C SER A 382 -18.41 -6.23 8.52
N GLY A 383 -17.77 -5.09 8.80
CA GLY A 383 -16.85 -4.96 9.92
C GLY A 383 -17.57 -5.12 11.26
N GLU A 384 -18.75 -4.57 11.37
CA GLU A 384 -19.59 -4.67 12.58
C GLU A 384 -19.98 -6.13 12.86
N GLY A 385 -20.35 -6.88 11.83
CA GLY A 385 -20.66 -8.32 11.96
C GLY A 385 -19.45 -9.13 12.43
N LEU A 386 -18.24 -8.77 11.97
CA LEU A 386 -17.02 -9.42 12.41
C LEU A 386 -16.70 -9.09 13.87
N ILE A 387 -16.86 -7.81 14.29
CA ILE A 387 -16.69 -7.39 15.68
C ILE A 387 -17.69 -8.14 16.57
N HIS A 388 -18.97 -8.16 16.16
CA HIS A 388 -20.04 -8.82 16.90
C HIS A 388 -19.78 -10.31 17.15
N ALA A 389 -19.19 -11.01 16.16
CA ALA A 389 -18.87 -12.44 16.27
C ALA A 389 -17.85 -12.78 17.38
N VAL A 390 -17.06 -11.80 17.82
CA VAL A 390 -16.00 -11.97 18.85
C VAL A 390 -16.02 -10.83 19.89
N ARG A 391 -17.17 -10.17 20.07
CA ARG A 391 -17.34 -8.98 20.90
C ARG A 391 -17.03 -9.19 22.37
N ASP A 392 -16.61 -8.13 23.02
CA ASP A 392 -16.36 -8.12 24.46
C ASP A 392 -17.67 -8.12 25.25
N ARG A 393 -17.56 -8.58 26.49
CA ARG A 393 -18.66 -8.51 27.45
C ARG A 393 -18.95 -7.05 27.83
N THR A 394 -20.22 -6.70 27.90
CA THR A 394 -20.71 -5.44 28.47
C THR A 394 -21.63 -5.69 29.64
N VAL A 395 -22.24 -4.64 30.20
CA VAL A 395 -23.21 -4.78 31.30
C VAL A 395 -24.45 -5.55 30.84
N ASP A 396 -24.89 -5.32 29.60
CA ASP A 396 -26.14 -5.84 29.04
C ASP A 396 -25.94 -7.03 28.09
N ASP A 397 -24.69 -7.34 27.70
CA ASP A 397 -24.36 -8.42 26.77
C ASP A 397 -23.23 -9.31 27.35
N PRO A 398 -23.45 -10.62 27.49
CA PRO A 398 -22.43 -11.55 27.98
C PRO A 398 -21.19 -11.62 27.10
N GLY A 399 -21.24 -11.11 25.86
CA GLY A 399 -20.15 -11.15 24.89
C GLY A 399 -19.81 -12.59 24.44
N VAL A 400 -18.64 -12.74 23.83
CA VAL A 400 -18.10 -14.02 23.39
C VAL A 400 -16.81 -14.30 24.14
N ASN A 401 -16.76 -15.42 24.86
CA ASN A 401 -15.60 -15.79 25.68
C ASN A 401 -14.43 -16.32 24.82
N ASP A 402 -14.72 -17.25 23.88
CA ASP A 402 -13.71 -17.76 22.97
C ASP A 402 -13.52 -16.76 21.81
N LYS A 403 -12.39 -16.07 21.81
CA LYS A 403 -12.03 -15.05 20.84
C LYS A 403 -11.38 -15.60 19.57
N ARG A 404 -11.27 -16.93 19.45
CA ARG A 404 -10.77 -17.61 18.25
C ARG A 404 -11.88 -17.73 17.23
N LEU A 405 -11.64 -17.23 16.02
CA LEU A 405 -12.59 -17.29 14.91
C LEU A 405 -11.88 -17.74 13.64
N LEU A 406 -12.32 -18.81 13.04
CA LEU A 406 -11.95 -19.18 11.69
C LEU A 406 -13.07 -18.76 10.72
N VAL A 407 -12.75 -17.82 9.83
CA VAL A 407 -13.64 -17.47 8.73
C VAL A 407 -13.32 -18.36 7.54
N MET A 408 -14.30 -19.16 7.12
CA MET A 408 -14.18 -20.04 5.95
C MET A 408 -15.09 -19.53 4.83
N GLU A 409 -14.47 -18.83 3.83
CA GLU A 409 -15.19 -18.23 2.71
C GLU A 409 -15.06 -19.09 1.44
N PRO A 410 -16.08 -19.87 1.10
CA PRO A 410 -16.06 -20.67 -0.12
C PRO A 410 -16.08 -19.81 -1.40
N GLU A 411 -16.50 -18.55 -1.28
CA GLU A 411 -16.60 -17.55 -2.37
C GLU A 411 -16.02 -16.21 -1.92
N LEU A 412 -14.70 -16.12 -1.77
CA LEU A 412 -14.01 -14.88 -1.34
C LEU A 412 -14.30 -13.69 -2.28
N ALA A 413 -14.66 -13.95 -3.54
CA ALA A 413 -15.08 -12.91 -4.50
C ALA A 413 -16.23 -12.05 -3.96
N SER A 414 -17.21 -12.68 -3.29
CA SER A 414 -18.35 -11.99 -2.68
C SER A 414 -17.91 -11.02 -1.58
N VAL A 415 -16.91 -11.41 -0.78
CA VAL A 415 -16.33 -10.54 0.27
C VAL A 415 -15.65 -9.32 -0.34
N LEU A 416 -14.82 -9.51 -1.40
CA LEU A 416 -14.16 -8.41 -2.10
C LEU A 416 -15.17 -7.44 -2.72
N GLN A 417 -16.27 -7.94 -3.30
CA GLN A 417 -17.34 -7.10 -3.84
C GLN A 417 -18.08 -6.30 -2.75
N VAL A 418 -18.29 -6.90 -1.58
CA VAL A 418 -18.90 -6.20 -0.44
C VAL A 418 -17.99 -5.12 0.08
N MET A 419 -16.68 -5.37 0.18
CA MET A 419 -15.68 -4.39 0.62
C MET A 419 -15.60 -3.18 -0.31
N ALA A 420 -15.79 -3.36 -1.61
CA ALA A 420 -15.79 -2.28 -2.59
C ALA A 420 -16.98 -1.31 -2.47
N ARG A 421 -18.00 -1.62 -1.64
CA ARG A 421 -19.14 -0.73 -1.42
C ARG A 421 -18.73 0.48 -0.58
N GLN A 422 -19.21 1.64 -0.97
CA GLN A 422 -18.93 2.89 -0.26
C GLN A 422 -19.40 2.82 1.20
N GLY A 423 -18.52 3.19 2.12
CA GLY A 423 -18.81 3.19 3.57
C GLY A 423 -18.64 1.83 4.25
N ASN A 424 -18.17 0.79 3.56
CA ASN A 424 -17.88 -0.50 4.19
C ASN A 424 -16.64 -0.43 5.08
N THR A 425 -16.74 -0.92 6.31
CA THR A 425 -15.68 -0.89 7.34
C THR A 425 -14.88 -2.18 7.40
N LEU A 426 -15.28 -3.22 6.64
CA LEU A 426 -14.75 -4.57 6.75
C LEU A 426 -13.24 -4.65 6.56
N SER A 427 -12.70 -3.99 5.52
CA SER A 427 -11.26 -3.97 5.25
C SER A 427 -10.45 -3.45 6.43
N ALA A 428 -10.91 -2.37 7.06
CA ALA A 428 -10.24 -1.77 8.22
C ALA A 428 -10.26 -2.70 9.44
N VAL A 429 -11.43 -3.30 9.72
CA VAL A 429 -11.63 -4.19 10.88
C VAL A 429 -10.84 -5.50 10.72
N VAL A 430 -10.81 -6.09 9.53
CA VAL A 430 -10.00 -7.29 9.23
C VAL A 430 -8.51 -7.02 9.48
N ARG A 431 -8.01 -5.86 9.05
CA ARG A 431 -6.61 -5.46 9.29
C ARG A 431 -6.31 -5.29 10.78
N GLN A 432 -7.21 -4.66 11.54
CA GLN A 432 -7.08 -4.54 13.00
C GLN A 432 -6.99 -5.91 13.68
N GLY A 433 -7.85 -6.84 13.27
CA GLY A 433 -7.85 -8.21 13.79
C GLY A 433 -6.55 -8.97 13.51
N TRP A 434 -5.92 -8.74 12.36
CA TRP A 434 -4.65 -9.38 11.99
C TRP A 434 -3.45 -8.77 12.73
N ASP A 435 -3.41 -7.43 12.84
CA ASP A 435 -2.27 -6.72 13.42
C ASP A 435 -2.28 -6.79 14.95
N THR A 436 -3.33 -6.30 15.57
CA THR A 436 -3.35 -6.08 17.03
C THR A 436 -4.24 -7.04 17.81
N GLY A 437 -5.23 -7.62 17.13
CA GLY A 437 -6.31 -8.36 17.79
C GLY A 437 -7.24 -7.47 18.61
N LYS A 438 -7.26 -6.17 18.34
CA LYS A 438 -8.24 -5.24 18.87
C LYS A 438 -9.06 -4.70 17.71
N MET A 439 -10.36 -4.90 17.75
CA MET A 439 -11.30 -4.43 16.72
C MET A 439 -12.35 -3.55 17.38
N GLY A 440 -12.75 -2.51 16.69
CA GLY A 440 -13.79 -1.60 17.16
C GLY A 440 -14.20 -0.63 16.08
N SER A 441 -15.44 -0.16 16.18
CA SER A 441 -15.99 0.89 15.35
C SER A 441 -16.53 2.00 16.24
N LEU A 442 -15.97 3.20 16.12
CA LEU A 442 -16.45 4.37 16.86
C LEU A 442 -17.61 4.99 16.09
N THR A 443 -18.80 4.43 16.24
CA THR A 443 -20.03 5.03 15.72
C THR A 443 -20.88 5.58 16.87
N LYS A 444 -21.71 6.58 16.57
CA LYS A 444 -22.59 7.20 17.58
C LYS A 444 -23.54 6.21 18.26
N ASN A 445 -23.92 5.15 17.54
CA ASN A 445 -24.96 4.20 17.95
C ASN A 445 -24.43 2.80 18.27
N SER A 446 -23.16 2.50 18.03
CA SER A 446 -22.55 1.21 18.33
C SER A 446 -21.12 1.43 18.82
N THR A 447 -20.86 1.01 20.04
CA THR A 447 -19.55 1.05 20.70
C THR A 447 -19.00 -0.36 20.90
N GLU A 448 -19.47 -1.34 20.09
CA GLU A 448 -18.98 -2.69 20.21
C GLU A 448 -17.47 -2.73 19.97
N THR A 449 -16.78 -3.36 20.88
CA THR A 449 -15.33 -3.63 20.82
C THR A 449 -15.08 -5.11 20.96
N ALA A 450 -13.96 -5.56 20.43
CA ALA A 450 -13.48 -6.90 20.61
C ALA A 450 -11.97 -6.85 20.85
N THR A 451 -11.54 -7.37 21.99
CA THR A 451 -10.14 -7.41 22.41
C THR A 451 -9.64 -8.85 22.43
N ASP A 452 -8.33 -8.99 22.27
CA ASP A 452 -7.64 -10.31 22.24
C ASP A 452 -8.19 -11.30 21.21
N VAL A 453 -8.77 -10.76 20.12
CA VAL A 453 -9.33 -11.59 19.06
C VAL A 453 -8.24 -12.31 18.27
N HIS A 454 -8.55 -13.53 17.86
CA HIS A 454 -7.68 -14.37 17.03
C HIS A 454 -8.43 -14.84 15.80
N VAL A 455 -8.47 -13.97 14.79
CA VAL A 455 -9.16 -14.24 13.54
C VAL A 455 -8.21 -14.81 12.52
N SER A 456 -8.57 -15.95 11.93
CA SER A 456 -7.92 -16.54 10.75
C SER A 456 -8.92 -16.62 9.61
N ILE A 457 -8.45 -16.52 8.36
CA ILE A 457 -9.30 -16.54 7.17
C ILE A 457 -8.79 -17.58 6.17
N ILE A 458 -9.70 -18.43 5.69
CA ILE A 458 -9.49 -19.31 4.55
C ILE A 458 -10.48 -18.90 3.47
N GLY A 459 -9.99 -18.35 2.37
CA GLY A 459 -10.81 -17.92 1.25
C GLY A 459 -10.57 -18.76 -0.01
N HIS A 460 -11.64 -19.14 -0.70
CA HIS A 460 -11.56 -19.80 -2.00
C HIS A 460 -12.03 -18.83 -3.10
N ILE A 461 -11.25 -18.73 -4.17
CA ILE A 461 -11.52 -17.79 -5.26
C ILE A 461 -10.96 -18.36 -6.57
N THR A 462 -11.36 -17.83 -7.70
CA THR A 462 -10.68 -18.06 -8.96
C THR A 462 -9.64 -16.96 -9.21
N VAL A 463 -8.60 -17.28 -9.99
CA VAL A 463 -7.58 -16.31 -10.39
C VAL A 463 -8.20 -15.10 -11.10
N GLU A 464 -9.20 -15.35 -11.96
CA GLU A 464 -9.90 -14.31 -12.71
C GLU A 464 -10.70 -13.38 -11.81
N GLU A 465 -11.45 -13.93 -10.84
CA GLU A 465 -12.19 -13.14 -9.86
C GLU A 465 -11.27 -12.33 -8.98
N LEU A 466 -10.15 -12.91 -8.54
CA LEU A 466 -9.17 -12.22 -7.71
C LEU A 466 -8.55 -11.01 -8.45
N ARG A 467 -8.17 -11.20 -9.72
CA ARG A 467 -7.69 -10.12 -10.59
C ARG A 467 -8.75 -9.03 -10.84
N ARG A 468 -10.02 -9.43 -10.90
CA ARG A 468 -11.14 -8.53 -11.18
C ARG A 468 -11.57 -7.70 -9.99
N TYR A 469 -11.61 -8.30 -8.79
CA TYR A 469 -12.23 -7.69 -7.62
C TYR A 469 -11.23 -7.16 -6.59
N LEU A 470 -9.96 -7.59 -6.61
CA LEU A 470 -8.93 -6.97 -5.79
C LEU A 470 -8.42 -5.71 -6.50
N ASP A 471 -8.91 -4.56 -6.05
CA ASP A 471 -8.55 -3.28 -6.62
C ASP A 471 -7.25 -2.69 -6.02
N ARG A 472 -6.79 -1.58 -6.61
CA ARG A 472 -5.60 -0.85 -6.14
C ARG A 472 -5.75 -0.35 -4.71
N THR A 473 -6.95 -0.01 -4.29
CA THR A 473 -7.22 0.56 -2.97
C THR A 473 -6.99 -0.49 -1.90
N GLU A 474 -7.54 -1.70 -2.08
CA GLU A 474 -7.39 -2.81 -1.14
C GLU A 474 -5.97 -3.37 -1.12
N ALA A 475 -5.24 -3.29 -2.23
CA ALA A 475 -3.82 -3.60 -2.27
C ALA A 475 -2.98 -2.53 -1.55
N ALA A 476 -3.25 -1.25 -1.81
CA ALA A 476 -2.48 -0.13 -1.26
C ALA A 476 -2.76 0.11 0.23
N ASN A 477 -4.00 -0.14 0.71
CA ASN A 477 -4.35 0.05 2.13
C ASN A 477 -3.84 -1.06 3.04
N GLY A 478 -3.23 -2.10 2.48
CA GLY A 478 -2.61 -3.20 3.20
C GLY A 478 -3.57 -4.35 3.55
N PHE A 479 -4.78 -4.42 3.01
CA PHE A 479 -5.65 -5.58 3.18
C PHE A 479 -5.04 -6.82 2.52
N ALA A 480 -4.65 -6.70 1.24
CA ALA A 480 -4.17 -7.82 0.44
C ALA A 480 -2.84 -8.40 0.93
N ASN A 481 -1.91 -7.59 1.47
CA ASN A 481 -0.61 -8.08 1.93
C ASN A 481 -0.67 -8.91 3.23
N ARG A 482 -1.83 -9.01 3.84
CA ARG A 482 -2.07 -9.92 4.97
C ARG A 482 -2.48 -11.32 4.54
N PHE A 483 -2.74 -11.51 3.24
CA PHE A 483 -3.09 -12.81 2.69
C PHE A 483 -1.89 -13.52 2.08
N LEU A 484 -1.78 -14.81 2.34
CA LEU A 484 -0.96 -15.74 1.58
C LEU A 484 -1.78 -16.25 0.39
N PHE A 485 -1.33 -15.91 -0.81
CA PHE A 485 -1.98 -16.32 -2.05
C PHE A 485 -1.40 -17.65 -2.53
N MET A 486 -2.27 -18.65 -2.71
CA MET A 486 -1.85 -20.00 -3.10
C MET A 486 -2.56 -20.39 -4.40
N CYS A 487 -1.79 -20.51 -5.48
CA CYS A 487 -2.28 -21.10 -6.72
C CYS A 487 -2.50 -22.60 -6.51
N VAL A 488 -3.72 -23.07 -6.71
CA VAL A 488 -4.08 -24.47 -6.48
C VAL A 488 -4.81 -25.08 -7.67
N ARG A 489 -4.50 -26.33 -7.97
CA ARG A 489 -5.09 -27.09 -9.06
C ARG A 489 -5.43 -28.50 -8.63
N ARG A 490 -6.22 -29.19 -9.40
CA ARG A 490 -6.45 -30.62 -9.22
C ARG A 490 -5.13 -31.37 -9.45
N SER A 491 -4.66 -32.13 -8.45
CA SER A 491 -3.37 -32.83 -8.49
C SER A 491 -3.40 -34.07 -9.39
N LYS A 492 -4.50 -34.82 -9.32
CA LYS A 492 -4.71 -36.07 -10.05
C LYS A 492 -6.20 -36.30 -10.32
N ALA A 493 -6.53 -37.33 -11.06
CA ALA A 493 -7.92 -37.77 -11.26
C ALA A 493 -8.17 -39.05 -10.46
N LEU A 494 -9.18 -39.02 -9.60
CA LEU A 494 -9.67 -40.16 -8.85
C LEU A 494 -11.20 -40.28 -9.09
N PRO A 495 -11.62 -40.93 -10.20
CA PRO A 495 -13.02 -40.97 -10.62
C PRO A 495 -13.94 -41.54 -9.55
N ASP A 496 -13.51 -42.57 -8.85
CA ASP A 496 -14.27 -43.22 -7.78
C ASP A 496 -14.07 -42.58 -6.39
N GLY A 497 -13.35 -41.46 -6.37
CA GLY A 497 -12.88 -40.82 -5.13
C GLY A 497 -11.78 -41.62 -4.43
N GLY A 498 -11.34 -41.12 -3.29
CA GLY A 498 -10.37 -41.80 -2.43
C GLY A 498 -10.83 -41.78 -0.99
N LYS A 499 -10.41 -42.76 -0.22
CA LYS A 499 -10.71 -42.86 1.21
C LYS A 499 -9.39 -42.99 1.98
N VAL A 500 -9.04 -41.96 2.72
CA VAL A 500 -7.89 -42.01 3.63
C VAL A 500 -8.14 -43.12 4.65
N PRO A 501 -7.18 -44.04 4.90
CA PRO A 501 -7.29 -45.07 5.91
C PRO A 501 -7.63 -44.51 7.29
N GLU A 502 -8.55 -45.13 7.98
CA GLU A 502 -9.07 -44.61 9.25
C GLU A 502 -7.99 -44.62 10.38
N ASP A 503 -7.13 -45.63 10.39
CA ASP A 503 -5.99 -45.73 11.28
C ASP A 503 -4.97 -44.59 11.08
N ALA A 504 -4.73 -44.18 9.82
CA ALA A 504 -3.90 -43.01 9.49
C ALA A 504 -4.53 -41.72 10.02
N ILE A 505 -5.84 -41.53 9.83
CA ILE A 505 -6.55 -40.36 10.37
C ILE A 505 -6.51 -40.36 11.91
N GLN A 506 -6.73 -41.48 12.55
CA GLN A 506 -6.68 -41.60 14.03
C GLN A 506 -5.26 -41.32 14.58
N TYR A 507 -4.22 -41.80 13.88
CA TYR A 507 -2.83 -41.49 14.23
C TYR A 507 -2.55 -40.00 14.15
N LEU A 508 -2.90 -39.36 12.98
CA LEU A 508 -2.71 -37.92 12.79
C LEU A 508 -3.54 -37.09 13.78
N THR A 509 -4.76 -37.53 14.10
CA THR A 509 -5.62 -36.84 15.08
C THR A 509 -4.98 -36.81 16.45
N ARG A 510 -4.39 -37.94 16.92
CA ARG A 510 -3.68 -37.98 18.21
C ARG A 510 -2.47 -37.04 18.22
N ARG A 511 -1.62 -37.12 17.18
CA ARG A 511 -0.44 -36.25 17.07
C ARG A 511 -0.84 -34.77 17.05
N LEU A 512 -1.85 -34.38 16.26
CA LEU A 512 -2.36 -33.02 16.22
C LEU A 512 -3.00 -32.59 17.55
N ALA A 513 -3.64 -33.48 18.31
CA ALA A 513 -4.17 -33.16 19.62
C ALA A 513 -3.06 -32.80 20.62
N ASP A 514 -1.95 -33.54 20.61
CA ASP A 514 -0.78 -33.26 21.43
C ASP A 514 -0.19 -31.89 21.05
N VAL A 515 -0.04 -31.59 19.75
CA VAL A 515 0.43 -30.30 19.25
C VAL A 515 -0.49 -29.15 19.67
N VAL A 516 -1.81 -29.30 19.55
CA VAL A 516 -2.78 -28.24 19.94
C VAL A 516 -2.71 -27.99 21.43
N SER A 517 -2.61 -29.06 22.25
CA SER A 517 -2.45 -28.94 23.69
C SER A 517 -1.16 -28.21 24.06
N TYR A 518 -0.04 -28.55 23.42
CA TYR A 518 1.25 -27.89 23.61
C TYR A 518 1.18 -26.42 23.18
N ALA A 519 0.66 -26.12 21.96
CA ALA A 519 0.61 -24.80 21.40
C ALA A 519 -0.18 -23.81 22.28
N ARG A 520 -1.25 -24.26 22.92
CA ARG A 520 -2.04 -23.44 23.85
C ARG A 520 -1.28 -23.02 25.10
N GLY A 521 -0.23 -23.72 25.47
CA GLY A 521 0.64 -23.37 26.58
C GLY A 521 1.94 -22.66 26.20
N ALA A 522 2.24 -22.50 24.90
CA ALA A 522 3.59 -22.20 24.44
C ALA A 522 4.12 -20.80 24.81
N GLY A 523 3.33 -19.76 24.75
CA GLY A 523 3.79 -18.39 25.04
C GLY A 523 4.74 -17.81 23.99
N GLN A 524 5.73 -17.03 24.44
CA GLN A 524 6.70 -16.38 23.56
C GLN A 524 7.64 -17.39 22.89
N MET A 525 7.81 -17.25 21.58
CA MET A 525 8.69 -18.07 20.75
C MET A 525 9.97 -17.31 20.37
N ALA A 526 11.05 -18.02 20.09
CA ALA A 526 12.34 -17.44 19.71
C ALA A 526 13.02 -18.29 18.64
N ARG A 527 14.03 -17.72 17.97
CA ARG A 527 14.89 -18.44 17.02
C ARG A 527 16.14 -18.96 17.72
N ASP A 528 16.60 -20.15 17.32
CA ASP A 528 17.97 -20.61 17.62
C ASP A 528 19.00 -19.84 16.78
N GLU A 529 20.28 -20.14 16.97
CA GLU A 529 21.35 -19.43 16.25
C GLU A 529 21.38 -19.77 14.76
N ASP A 530 21.10 -21.01 14.38
CA ASP A 530 21.04 -21.42 12.98
C ASP A 530 19.92 -20.69 12.23
N ALA A 531 18.74 -20.59 12.83
CA ALA A 531 17.64 -19.81 12.27
C ALA A 531 17.96 -18.31 12.20
N ARG A 532 18.71 -17.76 13.17
CA ARG A 532 19.15 -16.37 13.14
C ARG A 532 20.12 -16.09 11.99
N VAL A 533 21.06 -17.01 11.74
CA VAL A 533 22.00 -16.89 10.61
C VAL A 533 21.23 -16.86 9.28
N ILE A 534 20.32 -17.83 9.09
CA ILE A 534 19.49 -17.88 7.88
C ILE A 534 18.64 -16.59 7.76
N TRP A 535 18.01 -16.17 8.86
CA TRP A 535 17.16 -14.98 8.87
C TRP A 535 17.91 -13.71 8.46
N ARG A 536 19.11 -13.47 8.99
CA ARG A 536 19.95 -12.32 8.61
C ARG A 536 20.30 -12.33 7.13
N HIS A 537 20.47 -13.51 6.53
CA HIS A 537 20.79 -13.64 5.12
C HIS A 537 19.60 -13.33 4.21
N VAL A 538 18.39 -13.75 4.58
CA VAL A 538 17.20 -13.56 3.75
C VAL A 538 16.43 -12.28 4.06
N TYR A 539 16.72 -11.61 5.16
CA TYR A 539 15.94 -10.48 5.67
C TYR A 539 15.91 -9.29 4.69
N GLU A 540 17.05 -8.93 4.12
CA GLU A 540 17.12 -7.83 3.15
C GLU A 540 16.28 -8.13 1.91
N GLU A 541 16.33 -9.36 1.40
CA GLU A 541 15.55 -9.78 0.24
C GLU A 541 14.04 -9.80 0.53
N LEU A 542 13.63 -10.24 1.71
CA LEU A 542 12.22 -10.23 2.14
C LEU A 542 11.70 -8.82 2.37
N SER A 543 12.58 -7.87 2.78
CA SER A 543 12.25 -6.47 3.07
C SER A 543 12.29 -5.58 1.83
N GLU A 544 12.99 -6.01 0.76
CA GLU A 544 13.00 -5.30 -0.51
C GLU A 544 11.63 -5.42 -1.20
N GLY A 545 10.92 -4.29 -1.29
CA GLY A 545 9.61 -4.23 -1.92
C GLY A 545 9.69 -4.28 -3.45
N TYR A 546 8.77 -4.99 -4.09
CA TYR A 546 8.55 -4.92 -5.53
C TYR A 546 7.64 -3.75 -5.90
N VAL A 547 7.72 -3.29 -7.14
CA VAL A 547 6.81 -2.25 -7.65
C VAL A 547 5.48 -2.84 -8.14
N GLY A 548 4.42 -2.03 -8.14
CA GLY A 548 3.12 -2.41 -8.68
C GLY A 548 2.26 -3.23 -7.72
N LEU A 549 1.23 -3.88 -8.26
CA LEU A 549 0.27 -4.63 -7.46
C LEU A 549 0.93 -5.85 -6.78
N PHE A 550 1.84 -6.53 -7.48
CA PHE A 550 2.60 -7.64 -6.93
C PHE A 550 3.39 -7.21 -5.68
N GLY A 551 4.13 -6.09 -5.75
CA GLY A 551 4.85 -5.58 -4.58
C GLY A 551 3.92 -5.18 -3.42
N ALA A 552 2.77 -4.60 -3.73
CA ALA A 552 1.80 -4.24 -2.70
C ALA A 552 1.28 -5.48 -1.93
N VAL A 553 0.99 -6.59 -2.63
CA VAL A 553 0.45 -7.80 -1.98
C VAL A 553 1.52 -8.65 -1.27
N THR A 554 2.81 -8.52 -1.62
CA THR A 554 3.92 -9.25 -0.99
C THR A 554 4.65 -8.46 0.10
N SER A 555 4.28 -7.21 0.33
CA SER A 555 5.00 -6.25 1.20
C SER A 555 5.05 -6.60 2.70
N ARG A 556 4.53 -7.75 3.14
CA ARG A 556 4.62 -8.26 4.51
C ARG A 556 5.29 -9.64 4.59
N ALA A 557 6.22 -9.91 3.68
CA ALA A 557 6.95 -11.17 3.59
C ALA A 557 7.54 -11.60 4.92
N GLU A 558 8.23 -10.69 5.62
CA GLU A 558 8.88 -10.97 6.90
C GLU A 558 7.88 -11.46 7.96
N ALA A 559 6.75 -10.76 8.09
CA ALA A 559 5.71 -11.11 9.07
C ALA A 559 5.05 -12.46 8.75
N GLN A 560 4.87 -12.78 7.46
CA GLN A 560 4.32 -14.06 7.02
C GLN A 560 5.31 -15.21 7.30
N VAL A 561 6.58 -15.03 6.95
CA VAL A 561 7.64 -16.04 7.20
C VAL A 561 7.82 -16.28 8.70
N VAL A 562 7.78 -15.22 9.53
CA VAL A 562 7.83 -15.36 11.00
C VAL A 562 6.68 -16.23 11.49
N ARG A 563 5.43 -15.96 11.10
CA ARG A 563 4.26 -16.71 11.52
C ARG A 563 4.30 -18.17 11.05
N LEU A 564 4.68 -18.40 9.80
CA LEU A 564 4.83 -19.73 9.24
C LEU A 564 5.91 -20.55 9.98
N SER A 565 7.08 -19.95 10.23
CA SER A 565 8.17 -20.64 10.94
C SER A 565 7.80 -21.04 12.36
N CYS A 566 7.02 -20.20 13.05
CA CYS A 566 6.48 -20.53 14.37
C CYS A 566 5.46 -21.67 14.31
N LEU A 567 4.61 -21.73 13.29
CA LEU A 567 3.66 -22.84 13.12
C LEU A 567 4.36 -24.17 12.89
N TYR A 568 5.45 -24.17 12.10
CA TYR A 568 6.27 -25.38 11.94
C TYR A 568 6.94 -25.80 13.26
N ALA A 569 7.45 -24.86 14.03
CA ALA A 569 8.04 -25.16 15.34
C ALA A 569 7.00 -25.75 16.31
N LEU A 570 5.76 -25.22 16.31
CA LEU A 570 4.68 -25.78 17.12
C LEU A 570 4.30 -27.20 16.72
N LEU A 571 4.34 -27.54 15.42
CA LEU A 571 4.09 -28.91 14.95
C LEU A 571 5.14 -29.90 15.49
N ASP A 572 6.34 -29.44 15.77
CA ASP A 572 7.40 -30.21 16.43
C ASP A 572 7.40 -30.00 17.95
N MET A 573 6.31 -29.44 18.52
CA MET A 573 6.16 -29.14 19.95
C MET A 573 7.35 -28.37 20.51
N SER A 574 7.78 -27.32 19.83
CA SER A 574 8.89 -26.45 20.20
C SER A 574 8.48 -24.98 20.22
N THR A 575 8.93 -24.24 21.23
CA THR A 575 8.87 -22.76 21.22
C THR A 575 10.11 -22.15 20.55
N ILE A 576 11.08 -22.97 20.15
CA ILE A 576 12.28 -22.54 19.46
C ILE A 576 12.16 -22.85 17.97
N VAL A 577 12.19 -21.81 17.17
CA VAL A 577 12.24 -21.90 15.70
C VAL A 577 13.67 -22.26 15.30
N THR A 578 13.87 -23.45 14.76
CA THR A 578 15.16 -23.93 14.27
C THR A 578 15.38 -23.52 12.80
N GLY A 579 16.62 -23.68 12.31
CA GLY A 579 16.94 -23.45 10.91
C GLY A 579 16.07 -24.29 9.95
N THR A 580 15.63 -25.48 10.34
CA THR A 580 14.74 -26.35 9.52
C THR A 580 13.33 -25.78 9.44
N HIS A 581 12.77 -25.29 10.55
CA HIS A 581 11.45 -24.65 10.58
C HIS A 581 11.43 -23.41 9.71
N LEU A 582 12.50 -22.60 9.76
CA LEU A 582 12.63 -21.39 8.93
C LEU A 582 12.75 -21.72 7.44
N LYS A 583 13.52 -22.77 7.08
CA LYS A 583 13.61 -23.23 5.68
C LYS A 583 12.26 -23.72 5.15
N ALA A 584 11.50 -24.47 5.96
CA ALA A 584 10.16 -24.91 5.59
C ALA A 584 9.20 -23.72 5.36
N ALA A 585 9.28 -22.72 6.23
CA ALA A 585 8.51 -21.49 6.10
C ALA A 585 8.88 -20.68 4.84
N LEU A 586 10.18 -20.58 4.54
CA LEU A 586 10.68 -19.90 3.34
C LEU A 586 10.21 -20.62 2.07
N ALA A 587 10.32 -21.94 2.01
CA ALA A 587 9.85 -22.74 0.87
C ALA A 587 8.34 -22.55 0.60
N LEU A 588 7.54 -22.46 1.67
CA LEU A 588 6.11 -22.19 1.54
C LEU A 588 5.83 -20.73 1.15
N TRP A 589 6.61 -19.77 1.65
CA TRP A 589 6.54 -18.37 1.25
C TRP A 589 6.89 -18.19 -0.23
N GLU A 590 7.98 -18.80 -0.70
CA GLU A 590 8.38 -18.77 -2.11
C GLU A 590 7.27 -19.27 -3.04
N TYR A 591 6.55 -20.33 -2.65
CA TYR A 591 5.38 -20.80 -3.39
C TYR A 591 4.24 -19.77 -3.39
N SER A 592 3.98 -19.12 -2.25
CA SER A 592 2.99 -18.04 -2.13
C SER A 592 3.38 -16.83 -2.97
N GLU A 593 4.64 -16.43 -2.95
CA GLU A 593 5.19 -15.34 -3.74
C GLU A 593 5.10 -15.62 -5.25
N ALA A 594 5.49 -16.83 -5.68
CA ALA A 594 5.34 -17.27 -7.07
C ALA A 594 3.86 -17.32 -7.50
N SER A 595 2.97 -17.69 -6.59
CA SER A 595 1.52 -17.64 -6.81
C SER A 595 1.03 -16.20 -6.97
N ALA A 596 1.48 -15.29 -6.12
CA ALA A 596 1.18 -13.87 -6.22
C ALA A 596 1.73 -13.28 -7.53
N MET A 597 2.94 -13.66 -7.94
CA MET A 597 3.53 -13.28 -9.22
C MET A 597 2.68 -13.77 -10.40
N TYR A 598 2.22 -15.03 -10.38
CA TYR A 598 1.33 -15.57 -11.40
C TYR A 598 0.01 -14.80 -11.48
N ILE A 599 -0.56 -14.44 -10.32
CA ILE A 599 -1.86 -13.76 -10.24
C ILE A 599 -1.75 -12.28 -10.61
N PHE A 600 -0.75 -11.56 -10.08
CA PHE A 600 -0.67 -10.10 -10.08
C PHE A 600 0.53 -9.52 -10.85
N GLY A 601 1.50 -10.34 -11.24
CA GLY A 601 2.79 -9.87 -11.79
C GLY A 601 2.67 -8.98 -13.04
N GLU A 602 1.62 -9.16 -13.84
CA GLU A 602 1.32 -8.30 -14.99
C GLU A 602 0.28 -7.21 -14.68
N ALA A 603 -0.39 -7.31 -13.54
CA ALA A 603 -1.49 -6.42 -13.20
C ALA A 603 -0.97 -5.06 -12.71
N LEU A 604 -1.46 -4.01 -13.33
CA LEU A 604 -1.20 -2.62 -12.93
C LEU A 604 -2.15 -2.18 -11.81
N GLY A 605 -3.16 -3.01 -11.50
CA GLY A 605 -4.21 -2.74 -10.53
C GLY A 605 -5.26 -1.72 -11.03
N ASP A 606 -5.27 -1.40 -12.33
CA ASP A 606 -6.36 -0.72 -13.02
C ASP A 606 -6.97 -1.70 -14.02
N PRO A 607 -8.20 -2.20 -13.80
CA PRO A 607 -8.81 -3.22 -14.65
C PRO A 607 -8.87 -2.83 -16.13
N VAL A 608 -9.05 -1.54 -16.42
CA VAL A 608 -9.09 -1.01 -17.79
C VAL A 608 -7.70 -1.03 -18.42
N ALA A 609 -6.68 -0.61 -17.66
CA ALA A 609 -5.29 -0.65 -18.12
C ALA A 609 -4.80 -2.09 -18.32
N ASP A 610 -5.18 -3.00 -17.42
CA ASP A 610 -4.80 -4.42 -17.48
C ASP A 610 -5.46 -5.14 -18.66
N GLU A 611 -6.73 -4.86 -18.93
CA GLU A 611 -7.44 -5.39 -20.10
C GLU A 611 -6.88 -4.83 -21.40
N LEU A 612 -6.59 -3.54 -21.41
CA LEU A 612 -5.98 -2.85 -22.56
C LEU A 612 -4.58 -3.39 -22.86
N PHE A 613 -3.75 -3.59 -21.83
CA PHE A 613 -2.41 -4.14 -22.00
C PHE A 613 -2.43 -5.56 -22.56
N ARG A 614 -3.35 -6.41 -22.07
CA ARG A 614 -3.59 -7.74 -22.64
C ARG A 614 -4.02 -7.69 -24.12
N ALA A 615 -4.93 -6.76 -24.45
CA ALA A 615 -5.35 -6.57 -25.84
C ALA A 615 -4.20 -6.12 -26.74
N LEU A 616 -3.36 -5.18 -26.28
CA LEU A 616 -2.19 -4.72 -27.01
C LEU A 616 -1.17 -5.85 -27.24
N ARG A 617 -0.95 -6.71 -26.26
CA ARG A 617 -0.05 -7.89 -26.40
C ARG A 617 -0.56 -8.92 -27.41
N ASN A 618 -1.87 -9.11 -27.45
CA ASN A 618 -2.52 -10.04 -28.38
C ASN A 618 -2.60 -9.48 -29.81
N ASN A 619 -2.25 -8.20 -30.01
CA ASN A 619 -2.25 -7.53 -31.32
C ASN A 619 -0.86 -6.92 -31.59
N PRO A 620 0.10 -7.73 -32.10
CA PRO A 620 1.48 -7.26 -32.36
C PRO A 620 1.53 -6.07 -33.33
N ASP A 621 0.56 -5.97 -34.26
CA ASP A 621 0.42 -4.87 -35.22
C ASP A 621 -0.10 -3.58 -34.60
N GLY A 622 -0.32 -3.59 -33.28
CA GLY A 622 -0.84 -2.47 -32.52
C GLY A 622 -2.34 -2.21 -32.73
N LEU A 623 -2.94 -1.47 -31.81
CA LEU A 623 -4.35 -1.08 -31.86
C LEU A 623 -4.48 0.41 -32.07
N THR A 624 -5.36 0.81 -33.01
CA THR A 624 -5.73 2.22 -33.14
C THR A 624 -6.64 2.65 -31.99
N ARG A 625 -6.72 3.96 -31.73
CA ARG A 625 -7.60 4.49 -30.68
C ARG A 625 -9.08 4.11 -30.89
N THR A 626 -9.50 3.91 -32.14
CA THR A 626 -10.84 3.42 -32.48
C THR A 626 -10.98 1.95 -32.11
N ALA A 627 -10.01 1.10 -32.46
CA ALA A 627 -9.99 -0.32 -32.10
C ALA A 627 -10.00 -0.53 -30.58
N VAL A 628 -9.25 0.31 -29.84
CA VAL A 628 -9.27 0.33 -28.37
C VAL A 628 -10.68 0.65 -27.84
N ARG A 629 -11.39 1.63 -28.40
CA ARG A 629 -12.77 1.94 -28.00
C ARG A 629 -13.76 0.83 -28.31
N ASP A 630 -13.59 0.17 -29.44
CA ASP A 630 -14.47 -0.93 -29.85
C ASP A 630 -14.32 -2.16 -28.92
N LEU A 631 -13.12 -2.43 -28.40
CA LEU A 631 -12.88 -3.46 -27.40
C LEU A 631 -13.71 -3.28 -26.12
N PHE A 632 -13.94 -2.03 -25.71
CA PHE A 632 -14.72 -1.70 -24.52
C PHE A 632 -16.19 -1.40 -24.81
N SER A 633 -16.76 -1.99 -25.91
CA SER A 633 -18.18 -1.95 -26.29
C SER A 633 -18.77 -0.54 -26.41
N ARG A 634 -17.97 0.46 -26.82
CA ARG A 634 -18.32 1.89 -26.94
C ARG A 634 -18.94 2.56 -25.70
N HIS A 635 -19.17 1.81 -24.63
CA HIS A 635 -19.68 2.32 -23.35
C HIS A 635 -18.57 2.68 -22.35
N GLY A 636 -17.31 2.37 -22.65
CA GLY A 636 -16.16 2.81 -21.88
C GLY A 636 -16.04 4.33 -21.93
N ASN A 637 -16.01 4.96 -20.74
CA ASN A 637 -15.78 6.40 -20.63
C ASN A 637 -14.42 6.73 -21.29
N GLY A 638 -14.42 7.53 -22.37
CA GLY A 638 -13.22 7.86 -23.14
C GLY A 638 -12.07 8.39 -22.26
N HIS A 639 -12.40 9.08 -21.17
CA HIS A 639 -11.42 9.55 -20.19
C HIS A 639 -10.74 8.41 -19.40
N GLN A 640 -11.43 7.30 -19.15
CA GLN A 640 -10.83 6.14 -18.49
C GLN A 640 -9.83 5.44 -19.40
N LEU A 641 -10.18 5.28 -20.69
CA LEU A 641 -9.28 4.71 -21.68
C LEU A 641 -8.03 5.57 -21.91
N ASP A 642 -8.20 6.90 -21.97
CA ASP A 642 -7.09 7.85 -22.13
C ASP A 642 -6.17 7.85 -20.90
N ARG A 643 -6.72 7.68 -19.70
CA ARG A 643 -5.96 7.54 -18.47
C ARG A 643 -5.20 6.22 -18.45
N ALA A 644 -5.84 5.13 -18.84
CA ALA A 644 -5.23 3.80 -18.91
C ALA A 644 -4.07 3.75 -19.93
N LEU A 645 -4.25 4.31 -21.12
CA LEU A 645 -3.20 4.42 -22.14
C LEU A 645 -2.00 5.26 -21.66
N ARG A 646 -2.25 6.37 -20.97
CA ARG A 646 -1.18 7.19 -20.37
C ARG A 646 -0.44 6.44 -19.28
N ALA A 647 -1.15 5.78 -18.38
CA ALA A 647 -0.55 4.97 -17.32
C ALA A 647 0.34 3.86 -17.89
N LEU A 648 -0.11 3.18 -18.96
CA LEU A 648 0.69 2.18 -19.67
C LEU A 648 1.97 2.78 -20.29
N ALA A 649 1.89 4.00 -20.84
CA ALA A 649 3.04 4.68 -21.42
C ALA A 649 4.03 5.15 -20.34
N GLU A 650 3.55 5.73 -19.24
CA GLU A 650 4.35 6.19 -18.10
C GLU A 650 5.10 5.03 -17.42
N LEU A 651 4.47 3.85 -17.37
CA LEU A 651 5.07 2.63 -16.86
C LEU A 651 5.97 1.89 -17.87
N GLY A 652 6.16 2.46 -19.07
CA GLY A 652 6.98 1.86 -20.12
C GLY A 652 6.41 0.55 -20.69
N ARG A 653 5.11 0.28 -20.51
CA ARG A 653 4.43 -0.95 -20.95
C ARG A 653 3.80 -0.83 -22.34
N ALA A 654 3.51 0.38 -22.79
CA ALA A 654 3.00 0.64 -24.11
C ALA A 654 3.65 1.89 -24.73
N ARG A 655 3.70 1.93 -26.05
CA ARG A 655 4.14 3.10 -26.81
C ARG A 655 3.08 3.51 -27.82
N CYS A 656 2.98 4.80 -28.05
CA CYS A 656 2.14 5.38 -29.10
C CYS A 656 2.98 5.77 -30.30
N VAL A 657 2.56 5.36 -31.50
CA VAL A 657 3.12 5.81 -32.77
C VAL A 657 2.05 6.58 -33.50
N LYS A 658 2.38 7.76 -34.00
CA LYS A 658 1.50 8.55 -34.87
C LYS A 658 1.79 8.20 -36.31
N GLU A 659 0.80 7.65 -36.98
CA GLU A 659 0.86 7.31 -38.40
C GLU A 659 0.26 8.47 -39.20
N GLU A 660 1.04 9.04 -40.14
CA GLU A 660 0.53 10.03 -41.08
C GLU A 660 -0.35 9.33 -42.10
N THR A 661 -1.58 9.79 -42.21
CA THR A 661 -2.53 9.35 -43.23
C THR A 661 -2.87 10.56 -44.12
N GLY A 662 -3.44 10.35 -45.29
CA GLY A 662 -3.86 11.44 -46.18
C GLY A 662 -4.89 12.41 -45.58
N GLY A 663 -5.14 12.31 -44.24
CA GLY A 663 -6.03 13.13 -43.44
C GLY A 663 -5.48 13.35 -42.02
N ARG A 664 -6.32 13.20 -40.98
CA ARG A 664 -5.91 13.38 -39.58
C ARG A 664 -4.99 12.22 -39.17
N PRO A 665 -3.82 12.47 -38.54
CA PRO A 665 -2.92 11.42 -38.07
C PRO A 665 -3.63 10.40 -37.14
N VAL A 666 -3.34 9.13 -37.33
CA VAL A 666 -3.90 8.03 -36.51
C VAL A 666 -2.91 7.65 -35.43
N GLU A 667 -3.37 7.62 -34.18
CA GLU A 667 -2.59 7.10 -33.06
C GLU A 667 -2.74 5.58 -32.99
N ARG A 668 -1.62 4.87 -33.08
CA ARG A 668 -1.55 3.42 -32.90
C ARG A 668 -0.70 3.07 -31.68
N TRP A 669 -1.22 2.22 -30.84
CA TRP A 669 -0.62 1.82 -29.59
C TRP A 669 -0.10 0.40 -29.69
N PHE A 670 1.11 0.18 -29.20
CA PHE A 670 1.79 -1.10 -29.18
C PHE A 670 2.17 -1.45 -27.76
N ALA A 671 2.08 -2.74 -27.40
CA ALA A 671 2.73 -3.22 -26.20
C ALA A 671 4.25 -3.15 -26.37
N ILE A 672 4.95 -2.73 -25.32
CA ILE A 672 6.40 -2.86 -25.23
C ILE A 672 6.66 -4.24 -24.62
N ALA A 673 7.33 -5.11 -25.38
CA ALA A 673 7.88 -6.35 -24.84
C ALA A 673 9.03 -5.96 -23.91
N THR A 674 8.88 -6.24 -22.63
CA THR A 674 9.95 -6.13 -21.63
C THR A 674 10.75 -7.42 -21.59
#